data_0c310e66c9bbb7ee7941594c72044442
#
_entry.id   0c310e66c9bbb7ee7941594c72044442
#
_cell.length_a   1.000
_cell.length_b   1.000
_cell.length_c   1.000
_cell.angle_alpha   90.00
_cell.angle_beta   90.00
_cell.angle_gamma   90.00
#
_symmetry.space_group_name_H-M   'P 1'
#
loop_
_entity.id
_entity.type
_entity.pdbx_description
1 polymer ?
#
loop_
_entity_poly.entity_id
_entity_poly.type
_entity_poly.pdbx_seq_one_letter_code
_entity_poly.pdbx_strand_id
1 'polypeptide(L)'
;MAKKKKATAKETKIETKSTTKFSLENFEKPSFTLGFFILLFIILVILYKPLVFEGMEPNGSDIVSGIGKTHQLEMWEEKTGHYPLWNPYMFGGMPTYERAGPKVWSFDTFLSDLGFLADWRIWYYLAGALGLFLLVKYLGLSAAAGMLAALGFVLMPHFQALIIVGHFAKFRAIMWMPWVLLTTLYFLNKRNLLSALLFSLALAMQFRTQHYQIIFYTLMLMAFFGIPVLFRLIFDKKWSEIVKILGFSIFALVLLVLISAQNLLSIKEYTPYSTRGGNAISINKPQASEQEKKGVGFDYATAWSYSVSEWWNLIVPKFHGGTSNELYTGSAVTAFKNRELPTYWGSMPFTQSYEYMGILLVFLAVLGFIFEWHRWEVKSLTFLTVLALLMSLGKNFSIIYKPFFIYIPYFDKFRAPVMILTMVMFNISILAAFGLSFILRSDLQIKELKHRFYVVSGIFIVILIIPLLFGSSLSLMQAQEAQRYNPEILNMLKKVRLEMLRNSTLMSLIFLLLGIGSIWGVQKKWFQVDFLPVFIILVVLIDFWVLDNHFLKGKFIDPKQAEQKQYAKTPIDQVLLQNDQLFRVFPTGRLFSDTRWVYYYQSIGGYSPAKLQGIQEIVDNCLYVGLGDGVPINWNVVDMLNVQYLISSQSISSAHLKPVASDEKMNLYAQENSGKLPRAYFVKNYVLLPDGVERLKYLNRPDFDPANMAILEEKPLNTVEAPDSAYAKVISYAPDQIEYSAYTDKPALLVFSEIYYPKGWRASLDGEQDLKIYKTNHLIRSVVVPAGEHSIVFNFHPESYYLGLWISLVSLVGTYFLLIGLVYLNFGKSIRQKLGRK
;
A
#
# COMPACT_ATOMS: atom_id res chain seq x y z
N MET A 1 60.96 -20.27 72.44
CA MET A 1 61.03 -19.24 71.41
C MET A 1 61.29 -19.90 70.05
N ALA A 2 60.31 -20.15 69.21
CA ALA A 2 60.45 -20.89 67.99
C ALA A 2 60.24 -19.92 66.78
N LYS A 3 61.21 -19.80 65.91
CA LYS A 3 61.19 -19.06 64.67
C LYS A 3 60.60 -20.00 63.58
N LYS A 4 59.39 -19.65 63.03
CA LYS A 4 58.81 -20.27 61.84
C LYS A 4 59.48 -19.68 60.61
N LYS A 5 60.17 -20.57 59.82
CA LYS A 5 60.58 -20.30 58.43
C LYS A 5 59.34 -20.31 57.49
N LYS A 6 59.11 -19.25 56.75
CA LYS A 6 58.21 -19.21 55.62
C LYS A 6 58.92 -19.75 54.37
N ALA A 7 58.41 -20.85 53.82
CA ALA A 7 58.81 -21.32 52.50
C ALA A 7 57.94 -20.57 51.48
N THR A 8 58.59 -19.89 50.55
CA THR A 8 57.96 -19.24 49.39
C THR A 8 57.77 -20.29 48.27
N ALA A 9 56.54 -20.73 48.02
CA ALA A 9 56.19 -21.48 46.82
C ALA A 9 56.08 -20.53 45.63
N LYS A 10 56.89 -20.70 44.61
CA LYS A 10 56.78 -20.12 43.29
C LYS A 10 55.60 -20.78 42.60
N GLU A 11 54.46 -20.07 42.48
CA GLU A 11 53.39 -20.46 41.53
C GLU A 11 53.84 -20.17 40.11
N THR A 12 54.09 -21.21 39.34
CA THR A 12 54.24 -21.16 37.89
C THR A 12 52.85 -20.92 37.30
N LYS A 13 52.55 -19.67 36.92
CA LYS A 13 51.39 -19.36 36.11
C LYS A 13 51.55 -20.03 34.76
N ILE A 14 50.89 -21.16 34.58
CA ILE A 14 50.60 -21.71 33.26
C ILE A 14 49.61 -20.76 32.61
N GLU A 15 50.07 -19.93 31.68
CA GLU A 15 49.19 -19.22 30.74
C GLU A 15 48.48 -20.25 29.87
N THR A 16 47.33 -20.69 30.32
CA THR A 16 46.37 -21.32 29.42
C THR A 16 45.95 -20.30 28.38
N LYS A 17 46.39 -20.46 27.12
CA LYS A 17 45.82 -19.78 25.96
C LYS A 17 44.32 -20.00 26.04
N SER A 18 43.58 -18.91 26.39
CA SER A 18 42.14 -18.87 26.34
C SER A 18 41.72 -19.04 24.88
N THR A 19 41.34 -20.27 24.49
CA THR A 19 40.47 -20.43 23.33
C THR A 19 39.22 -19.65 23.67
N THR A 20 39.00 -18.55 22.96
CA THR A 20 37.80 -17.75 23.07
C THR A 20 36.58 -18.60 22.83
N LYS A 21 35.98 -19.13 23.89
CA LYS A 21 34.73 -19.88 23.80
C LYS A 21 33.65 -18.91 23.36
N PHE A 22 32.87 -19.28 22.34
CA PHE A 22 31.67 -18.56 21.93
C PHE A 22 30.73 -18.46 23.13
N SER A 23 30.18 -17.26 23.40
CA SER A 23 29.30 -16.99 24.55
C SER A 23 28.17 -16.04 24.16
N LEU A 24 27.09 -16.01 24.95
CA LEU A 24 25.98 -15.05 24.77
C LEU A 24 26.43 -13.58 24.74
N GLU A 25 27.53 -13.25 25.40
CA GLU A 25 28.13 -11.92 25.38
C GLU A 25 28.62 -11.51 23.98
N ASN A 26 28.92 -12.48 23.12
CA ASN A 26 29.34 -12.17 21.75
C ASN A 26 28.25 -11.49 20.96
N PHE A 27 26.97 -11.83 21.19
CA PHE A 27 25.84 -11.18 20.54
C PHE A 27 25.73 -9.68 20.90
N GLU A 28 26.17 -9.30 22.11
CA GLU A 28 26.12 -7.90 22.55
C GLU A 28 27.24 -7.04 21.94
N LYS A 29 28.24 -7.65 21.28
CA LYS A 29 29.33 -6.91 20.64
C LYS A 29 28.84 -6.23 19.36
N PRO A 30 29.19 -4.95 19.13
CA PRO A 30 28.80 -4.22 17.91
C PRO A 30 29.25 -4.94 16.62
N SER A 31 30.42 -5.59 16.62
CA SER A 31 30.93 -6.36 15.48
C SER A 31 30.04 -7.54 15.12
N PHE A 32 29.46 -8.23 16.11
CA PHE A 32 28.53 -9.34 15.88
C PHE A 32 27.20 -8.85 15.32
N THR A 33 26.69 -7.75 15.88
CA THR A 33 25.48 -7.07 15.35
C THR A 33 25.68 -6.65 13.89
N LEU A 34 26.83 -6.03 13.58
CA LEU A 34 27.15 -5.63 12.22
C LEU A 34 27.22 -6.84 11.30
N GLY A 35 27.89 -7.94 11.72
CA GLY A 35 27.97 -9.21 10.99
C GLY A 35 26.58 -9.79 10.69
N PHE A 36 25.64 -9.72 11.65
CA PHE A 36 24.27 -10.15 11.46
C PHE A 36 23.56 -9.32 10.38
N PHE A 37 23.67 -7.99 10.39
CA PHE A 37 23.03 -7.15 9.35
C PHE A 37 23.67 -7.32 7.98
N ILE A 38 24.97 -7.56 7.89
CA ILE A 38 25.65 -7.91 6.63
C ILE A 38 25.11 -9.25 6.12
N LEU A 39 24.98 -10.24 6.99
CA LEU A 39 24.41 -11.55 6.61
C LEU A 39 22.95 -11.41 6.16
N LEU A 40 22.13 -10.62 6.86
CA LEU A 40 20.74 -10.36 6.48
C LEU A 40 20.67 -9.65 5.12
N PHE A 41 21.55 -8.68 4.87
CA PHE A 41 21.67 -8.03 3.55
C PHE A 41 21.98 -9.06 2.45
N ILE A 42 22.95 -9.95 2.68
CA ILE A 42 23.31 -11.01 1.72
C ILE A 42 22.12 -11.95 1.46
N ILE A 43 21.40 -12.36 2.52
CA ILE A 43 20.19 -13.20 2.41
C ILE A 43 19.14 -12.51 1.52
N LEU A 44 18.87 -11.24 1.75
CA LEU A 44 17.91 -10.47 0.96
C LEU A 44 18.36 -10.30 -0.50
N VAL A 45 19.65 -10.04 -0.73
CA VAL A 45 20.23 -9.95 -2.07
C VAL A 45 20.07 -11.28 -2.83
N ILE A 46 20.32 -12.42 -2.16
CA ILE A 46 20.14 -13.74 -2.78
C ILE A 46 18.66 -14.02 -3.07
N LEU A 47 17.78 -13.68 -2.14
CA LEU A 47 16.33 -13.88 -2.28
C LEU A 47 15.76 -13.05 -3.45
N TYR A 48 16.26 -11.83 -3.60
CA TYR A 48 15.86 -10.89 -4.65
C TYR A 48 16.88 -10.78 -5.77
N LYS A 49 17.67 -11.86 -6.01
CA LYS A 49 18.67 -11.89 -7.09
C LYS A 49 18.15 -11.35 -8.44
N PRO A 50 16.92 -11.68 -8.91
CA PRO A 50 16.41 -11.16 -10.17
C PRO A 50 16.32 -9.63 -10.21
N LEU A 51 15.93 -8.98 -9.10
CA LEU A 51 15.87 -7.52 -9.02
C LEU A 51 17.26 -6.88 -8.99
N VAL A 52 18.20 -7.48 -8.24
CA VAL A 52 19.51 -6.86 -7.97
C VAL A 52 20.49 -7.03 -9.13
N PHE A 53 20.53 -8.21 -9.78
CA PHE A 53 21.55 -8.57 -10.75
C PHE A 53 21.01 -8.75 -12.18
N GLU A 54 19.71 -9.01 -12.35
CA GLU A 54 19.14 -9.36 -13.64
C GLU A 54 18.25 -8.24 -14.20
N GLY A 55 18.10 -7.13 -13.47
CA GLY A 55 17.28 -5.98 -13.90
C GLY A 55 15.80 -6.32 -14.08
N MET A 56 15.34 -7.41 -13.47
CA MET A 56 13.94 -7.82 -13.55
C MET A 56 13.08 -7.01 -12.56
N GLU A 57 11.79 -6.96 -12.84
CA GLU A 57 10.77 -6.38 -11.95
C GLU A 57 9.72 -7.44 -11.56
N PRO A 58 9.01 -7.28 -10.45
CA PRO A 58 7.91 -8.17 -10.11
C PRO A 58 6.79 -8.09 -11.13
N ASN A 59 6.15 -9.21 -11.46
CA ASN A 59 5.13 -9.31 -12.51
C ASN A 59 3.68 -9.08 -12.00
N GLY A 60 3.51 -8.44 -10.85
CA GLY A 60 2.20 -8.19 -10.26
C GLY A 60 1.30 -7.29 -11.11
N SER A 61 0.00 -7.53 -11.05
CA SER A 61 -0.98 -6.78 -11.85
C SER A 61 -0.95 -5.27 -11.61
N ASP A 62 -0.69 -4.83 -10.37
CA ASP A 62 -0.65 -3.41 -10.04
C ASP A 62 0.61 -2.72 -10.61
N ILE A 63 1.72 -3.47 -10.74
CA ILE A 63 2.96 -2.97 -11.35
C ILE A 63 2.77 -2.81 -12.86
N VAL A 64 2.28 -3.86 -13.51
CA VAL A 64 2.00 -3.83 -14.95
C VAL A 64 0.97 -2.75 -15.31
N SER A 65 -0.11 -2.64 -14.52
CA SER A 65 -1.08 -1.55 -14.68
C SER A 65 -0.47 -0.17 -14.40
N GLY A 66 0.52 -0.10 -13.53
CA GLY A 66 1.30 1.11 -13.23
C GLY A 66 1.99 1.64 -14.48
N ILE A 67 2.69 0.79 -15.22
CA ILE A 67 3.37 1.15 -16.49
C ILE A 67 2.41 1.86 -17.43
N GLY A 68 1.23 1.28 -17.69
CA GLY A 68 0.26 1.90 -18.60
C GLY A 68 -0.25 3.27 -18.15
N LYS A 69 -0.30 3.53 -16.83
CA LYS A 69 -0.78 4.82 -16.30
C LYS A 69 0.24 5.93 -16.41
N THR A 70 1.53 5.60 -16.25
CA THR A 70 2.60 6.58 -16.12
C THR A 70 3.39 6.78 -17.39
N HIS A 71 3.38 5.80 -18.31
CA HIS A 71 4.19 5.80 -19.52
C HIS A 71 4.22 7.14 -20.28
N GLN A 72 3.08 7.70 -20.61
CA GLN A 72 3.00 8.97 -21.34
C GLN A 72 3.52 10.16 -20.51
N LEU A 73 3.32 10.13 -19.20
CA LEU A 73 3.79 11.18 -18.29
C LEU A 73 5.30 11.09 -18.09
N GLU A 74 5.85 9.88 -18.00
CA GLU A 74 7.29 9.61 -17.91
C GLU A 74 8.00 10.01 -19.21
N MET A 75 7.44 9.67 -20.37
CA MET A 75 7.96 10.16 -21.66
C MET A 75 7.94 11.69 -21.75
N TRP A 76 6.91 12.33 -21.19
CA TRP A 76 6.86 13.79 -21.13
C TRP A 76 7.95 14.35 -20.21
N GLU A 77 8.13 13.75 -19.03
CA GLU A 77 9.19 14.12 -18.08
C GLU A 77 10.58 13.93 -18.69
N GLU A 78 10.85 12.82 -19.38
CA GLU A 78 12.11 12.58 -20.09
C GLU A 78 12.39 13.64 -21.14
N LYS A 79 11.37 14.08 -21.87
CA LYS A 79 11.48 15.10 -22.92
C LYS A 79 11.66 16.51 -22.38
N THR A 80 11.01 16.85 -21.25
CA THR A 80 10.90 18.25 -20.78
C THR A 80 11.62 18.51 -19.47
N GLY A 81 12.04 17.46 -18.74
CA GLY A 81 12.56 17.57 -17.37
C GLY A 81 11.51 17.89 -16.32
N HIS A 82 10.22 17.92 -16.69
CA HIS A 82 9.10 18.27 -15.80
C HIS A 82 8.04 17.17 -15.77
N TYR A 83 7.76 16.63 -14.57
CA TYR A 83 6.70 15.66 -14.37
C TYR A 83 5.34 16.37 -14.30
N PRO A 84 4.37 16.00 -15.16
CA PRO A 84 3.09 16.69 -15.21
C PRO A 84 2.23 16.41 -13.97
N LEU A 85 1.56 17.45 -13.47
CA LEU A 85 0.63 17.35 -12.34
C LEU A 85 -0.82 17.05 -12.76
N TRP A 86 -1.08 17.04 -14.08
CA TRP A 86 -2.33 16.61 -14.71
C TRP A 86 -2.09 15.49 -15.69
N ASN A 87 -2.91 14.45 -15.66
CA ASN A 87 -2.87 13.32 -16.61
C ASN A 87 -4.06 13.38 -17.57
N PRO A 88 -3.89 13.83 -18.80
CA PRO A 88 -4.96 13.87 -19.81
C PRO A 88 -5.27 12.52 -20.45
N TYR A 89 -4.40 11.52 -20.24
CA TYR A 89 -4.52 10.21 -20.91
C TYR A 89 -5.53 9.29 -20.24
N MET A 90 -5.89 9.52 -19.00
CA MET A 90 -6.77 8.66 -18.21
C MET A 90 -8.03 9.40 -17.80
N PHE A 91 -9.21 8.77 -18.03
CA PHE A 91 -10.55 9.31 -17.70
C PHE A 91 -10.87 10.66 -18.38
N GLY A 92 -10.24 10.95 -19.52
CA GLY A 92 -10.32 12.23 -20.19
C GLY A 92 -9.56 13.37 -19.49
N GLY A 93 -9.00 13.12 -18.33
CA GLY A 93 -8.19 14.03 -17.53
C GLY A 93 -8.40 13.87 -16.01
N MET A 94 -7.30 13.80 -15.26
CA MET A 94 -7.34 13.82 -13.79
C MET A 94 -6.03 14.36 -13.20
N PRO A 95 -6.05 14.95 -11.98
CA PRO A 95 -4.81 15.35 -11.31
C PRO A 95 -3.97 14.14 -10.88
N THR A 96 -2.63 14.32 -10.86
CA THR A 96 -1.65 13.32 -10.40
C THR A 96 -1.01 13.69 -9.07
N TYR A 97 -0.97 14.98 -8.73
CA TYR A 97 -0.20 15.53 -7.61
C TYR A 97 -0.58 14.98 -6.23
N GLU A 98 -1.71 14.31 -6.11
CA GLU A 98 -2.12 13.68 -4.84
C GLU A 98 -1.25 12.45 -4.49
N ARG A 99 -0.63 11.80 -5.50
CA ARG A 99 0.20 10.60 -5.34
C ARG A 99 1.53 10.63 -6.06
N ALA A 100 1.57 11.24 -7.22
CA ALA A 100 2.73 11.34 -8.08
C ALA A 100 3.34 12.75 -8.03
N GLY A 101 4.41 12.95 -8.75
CA GLY A 101 5.16 14.20 -8.81
C GLY A 101 6.31 14.27 -7.80
N PRO A 102 7.21 15.24 -7.98
CA PRO A 102 8.40 15.41 -7.16
C PRO A 102 8.08 15.58 -5.68
N LYS A 103 8.80 14.85 -4.84
CA LYS A 103 8.63 14.88 -3.38
C LYS A 103 9.84 15.53 -2.72
N VAL A 104 9.63 16.28 -1.65
CA VAL A 104 10.70 16.83 -0.83
C VAL A 104 11.58 15.68 -0.30
N TRP A 105 12.90 15.82 -0.43
CA TRP A 105 13.85 14.83 0.07
C TRP A 105 13.73 14.61 1.58
N SER A 106 13.85 13.37 2.00
CA SER A 106 13.67 12.95 3.40
C SER A 106 14.39 11.63 3.65
N PHE A 107 14.46 11.17 4.89
CA PHE A 107 15.00 9.83 5.18
C PHE A 107 14.22 8.70 4.48
N ASP A 108 12.93 8.88 4.21
CA ASP A 108 12.16 7.91 3.44
C ASP A 108 12.59 7.88 1.98
N THR A 109 12.79 9.05 1.33
CA THR A 109 13.31 9.09 -0.03
C THR A 109 14.77 8.64 -0.11
N PHE A 110 15.60 8.96 0.91
CA PHE A 110 16.98 8.49 0.99
C PHE A 110 17.10 6.96 0.90
N LEU A 111 16.20 6.21 1.57
CA LEU A 111 16.19 4.74 1.45
C LEU A 111 15.89 4.29 0.01
N SER A 112 15.04 5.02 -0.70
CA SER A 112 14.78 4.76 -2.12
C SER A 112 15.98 5.12 -3.00
N ASP A 113 16.64 6.24 -2.69
CA ASP A 113 17.82 6.73 -3.42
C ASP A 113 19.01 5.75 -3.32
N LEU A 114 19.12 4.97 -2.23
CA LEU A 114 20.11 3.90 -2.11
C LEU A 114 19.90 2.75 -3.11
N GLY A 115 18.83 2.80 -3.91
CA GLY A 115 18.57 1.86 -5.00
C GLY A 115 19.69 1.72 -6.02
N PHE A 116 20.60 2.71 -6.12
CA PHE A 116 21.78 2.60 -6.97
C PHE A 116 22.86 1.59 -6.48
N LEU A 117 22.84 1.25 -5.17
CA LEU A 117 23.77 0.27 -4.59
C LEU A 117 23.20 -1.16 -4.62
N ALA A 118 21.91 -1.27 -4.35
CA ALA A 118 21.12 -2.49 -4.44
C ALA A 118 19.66 -2.08 -4.54
N ASP A 119 18.76 -2.98 -4.98
CA ASP A 119 17.35 -2.66 -5.09
C ASP A 119 16.80 -1.94 -3.84
N TRP A 120 16.05 -0.86 -4.04
CA TRP A 120 15.57 0.01 -2.97
C TRP A 120 14.73 -0.72 -1.91
N ARG A 121 14.04 -1.81 -2.25
CA ARG A 121 13.21 -2.62 -1.36
C ARG A 121 14.04 -3.28 -0.28
N ILE A 122 15.28 -3.66 -0.58
CA ILE A 122 16.23 -4.25 0.38
C ILE A 122 16.59 -3.26 1.50
N TRP A 123 16.75 -1.98 1.16
CA TRP A 123 17.07 -0.96 2.16
C TRP A 123 15.91 -0.71 3.13
N TYR A 124 14.66 -0.81 2.66
CA TYR A 124 13.49 -0.75 3.56
C TYR A 124 13.41 -1.98 4.47
N TYR A 125 13.70 -3.19 3.97
CA TYR A 125 13.79 -4.38 4.82
C TYR A 125 14.84 -4.20 5.91
N LEU A 126 16.05 -3.72 5.57
CA LEU A 126 17.11 -3.47 6.54
C LEU A 126 16.73 -2.36 7.54
N ALA A 127 16.08 -1.29 7.09
CA ALA A 127 15.59 -0.24 7.97
C ALA A 127 14.55 -0.77 8.96
N GLY A 128 13.58 -1.57 8.49
CA GLY A 128 12.59 -2.23 9.34
C GLY A 128 13.23 -3.18 10.35
N ALA A 129 14.18 -4.02 9.90
CA ALA A 129 14.93 -4.94 10.73
C ALA A 129 15.74 -4.19 11.81
N LEU A 130 16.45 -3.12 11.42
CA LEU A 130 17.24 -2.30 12.36
C LEU A 130 16.33 -1.62 13.40
N GLY A 131 15.23 -1.05 12.95
CA GLY A 131 14.25 -0.43 13.84
C GLY A 131 13.72 -1.41 14.87
N LEU A 132 13.38 -2.64 14.44
CA LEU A 132 12.87 -3.67 15.35
C LEU A 132 13.96 -4.22 16.30
N PHE A 133 15.17 -4.42 15.80
CA PHE A 133 16.32 -4.79 16.64
C PHE A 133 16.55 -3.74 17.74
N LEU A 134 16.59 -2.47 17.38
CA LEU A 134 16.78 -1.36 18.33
C LEU A 134 15.60 -1.25 19.31
N LEU A 135 14.37 -1.46 18.87
CA LEU A 135 13.19 -1.50 19.73
C LEU A 135 13.31 -2.61 20.78
N VAL A 136 13.68 -3.83 20.37
CA VAL A 136 13.86 -4.98 21.27
C VAL A 136 14.98 -4.70 22.28
N LYS A 137 16.09 -4.11 21.83
CA LYS A 137 17.17 -3.65 22.73
C LYS A 137 16.69 -2.57 23.70
N TYR A 138 15.87 -1.61 23.24
CA TYR A 138 15.29 -0.57 24.09
C TYR A 138 14.35 -1.15 25.18
N LEU A 139 13.65 -2.25 24.87
CA LEU A 139 12.84 -3.00 25.83
C LEU A 139 13.67 -3.78 26.86
N GLY A 140 15.02 -3.70 26.80
CA GLY A 140 15.93 -4.34 27.75
C GLY A 140 16.13 -5.85 27.50
N LEU A 141 15.86 -6.33 26.27
CA LEU A 141 16.07 -7.71 25.89
C LEU A 141 17.48 -7.90 25.29
N SER A 142 17.91 -9.18 25.17
CA SER A 142 19.20 -9.53 24.60
C SER A 142 19.33 -9.18 23.11
N ALA A 143 20.55 -8.95 22.64
CA ALA A 143 20.78 -8.71 21.21
C ALA A 143 20.40 -9.92 20.37
N ALA A 144 20.62 -11.14 20.86
CA ALA A 144 20.17 -12.37 20.19
C ALA A 144 18.64 -12.40 19.96
N ALA A 145 17.86 -11.97 20.97
CA ALA A 145 16.40 -11.83 20.83
C ALA A 145 16.02 -10.73 19.83
N GLY A 146 16.79 -9.63 19.80
CA GLY A 146 16.64 -8.58 18.80
C GLY A 146 16.91 -9.06 17.37
N MET A 147 17.93 -9.87 17.17
CA MET A 147 18.26 -10.48 15.87
C MET A 147 17.18 -11.47 15.41
N LEU A 148 16.65 -12.29 16.33
CA LEU A 148 15.53 -13.18 16.03
C LEU A 148 14.30 -12.40 15.57
N ALA A 149 13.91 -11.36 16.34
CA ALA A 149 12.74 -10.54 16.00
C ALA A 149 12.92 -9.82 14.65
N ALA A 150 14.09 -9.23 14.42
CA ALA A 150 14.40 -8.50 13.19
C ALA A 150 14.32 -9.41 11.96
N LEU A 151 15.02 -10.58 11.99
CA LEU A 151 14.98 -11.55 10.91
C LEU A 151 13.59 -12.14 10.72
N GLY A 152 12.97 -12.58 11.83
CA GLY A 152 11.62 -13.16 11.79
C GLY A 152 10.58 -12.23 11.21
N PHE A 153 10.64 -10.92 11.54
CA PHE A 153 9.71 -9.93 11.00
C PHE A 153 9.89 -9.74 9.50
N VAL A 154 11.10 -9.41 9.04
CA VAL A 154 11.30 -9.01 7.64
C VAL A 154 11.20 -10.17 6.63
N LEU A 155 11.45 -11.40 7.07
CA LEU A 155 11.32 -12.58 6.22
C LEU A 155 9.94 -13.26 6.28
N MET A 156 8.93 -12.66 6.93
CA MET A 156 7.56 -13.21 6.85
C MET A 156 7.04 -13.18 5.41
N PRO A 157 6.49 -14.28 4.88
CA PRO A 157 6.09 -14.41 3.47
C PRO A 157 5.08 -13.37 2.99
N HIS A 158 4.26 -12.82 3.90
CA HIS A 158 3.35 -11.73 3.61
C HIS A 158 4.04 -10.51 2.99
N PHE A 159 5.24 -10.16 3.47
CA PHE A 159 5.94 -8.97 2.96
C PHE A 159 6.53 -9.21 1.57
N GLN A 160 6.91 -10.44 1.26
CA GLN A 160 7.31 -10.82 -0.09
C GLN A 160 6.15 -10.67 -1.07
N ALA A 161 4.95 -11.04 -0.65
CA ALA A 161 3.74 -10.87 -1.47
C ALA A 161 3.43 -9.39 -1.75
N LEU A 162 3.66 -8.47 -0.79
CA LEU A 162 3.49 -7.04 -1.01
C LEU A 162 4.41 -6.50 -2.11
N ILE A 163 5.65 -7.00 -2.17
CA ILE A 163 6.62 -6.63 -3.22
C ILE A 163 6.13 -7.15 -4.57
N ILE A 164 5.74 -8.43 -4.64
CA ILE A 164 5.32 -9.05 -5.91
C ILE A 164 4.05 -8.40 -6.47
N VAL A 165 3.08 -8.06 -5.63
CA VAL A 165 1.82 -7.44 -6.08
C VAL A 165 1.99 -5.96 -6.43
N GLY A 166 3.02 -5.27 -5.90
CA GLY A 166 3.24 -3.84 -6.11
C GLY A 166 2.64 -2.95 -5.00
N HIS A 167 2.32 -3.49 -3.84
CA HIS A 167 1.80 -2.73 -2.69
C HIS A 167 2.90 -1.98 -1.93
N PHE A 168 3.73 -1.22 -2.64
CA PHE A 168 4.95 -0.59 -2.12
C PHE A 168 4.67 0.43 -1.00
N ALA A 169 3.61 1.22 -1.11
CA ALA A 169 3.22 2.17 -0.06
C ALA A 169 2.90 1.46 1.27
N LYS A 170 2.18 0.31 1.20
CA LYS A 170 1.88 -0.53 2.35
C LYS A 170 3.15 -1.12 2.95
N PHE A 171 4.03 -1.69 2.12
CA PHE A 171 5.30 -2.26 2.52
C PHE A 171 6.17 -1.23 3.26
N ARG A 172 6.38 -0.05 2.67
CA ARG A 172 7.16 1.04 3.28
C ARG A 172 6.57 1.47 4.62
N ALA A 173 5.25 1.66 4.71
CA ALA A 173 4.57 2.02 5.95
C ALA A 173 4.80 1.00 7.07
N ILE A 174 4.82 -0.30 6.75
CA ILE A 174 5.09 -1.37 7.70
C ILE A 174 6.54 -1.34 8.17
N MET A 175 7.50 -1.10 7.28
CA MET A 175 8.91 -1.03 7.65
C MET A 175 9.25 0.18 8.55
N TRP A 176 8.41 1.23 8.55
CA TRP A 176 8.52 2.35 9.48
C TRP A 176 7.89 2.08 10.87
N MET A 177 7.00 1.09 11.03
CA MET A 177 6.32 0.79 12.31
C MET A 177 7.29 0.61 13.49
N PRO A 178 8.40 -0.17 13.37
CA PRO A 178 9.35 -0.36 14.46
C PRO A 178 9.96 0.96 14.96
N TRP A 179 10.28 1.87 14.03
CA TRP A 179 10.86 3.18 14.35
C TRP A 179 9.85 4.08 15.07
N VAL A 180 8.59 4.06 14.63
CA VAL A 180 7.53 4.84 15.29
C VAL A 180 7.31 4.34 16.71
N LEU A 181 7.23 3.03 16.95
CA LEU A 181 7.07 2.52 18.31
C LEU A 181 8.30 2.78 19.17
N LEU A 182 9.50 2.59 18.65
CA LEU A 182 10.75 2.87 19.35
C LEU A 182 10.81 4.33 19.83
N THR A 183 10.55 5.26 18.90
CA THR A 183 10.61 6.70 19.22
C THR A 183 9.45 7.14 20.10
N THR A 184 8.28 6.51 20.01
CA THR A 184 7.16 6.69 20.93
C THR A 184 7.56 6.32 22.36
N LEU A 185 8.12 5.13 22.56
CA LEU A 185 8.57 4.68 23.88
C LEU A 185 9.72 5.56 24.43
N TYR A 186 10.63 5.95 23.55
CA TYR A 186 11.71 6.87 23.91
C TYR A 186 11.16 8.23 24.34
N PHE A 187 10.17 8.77 23.62
CA PHE A 187 9.48 10.02 23.95
C PHE A 187 8.71 9.92 25.27
N LEU A 188 7.93 8.88 25.48
CA LEU A 188 7.18 8.66 26.72
C LEU A 188 8.10 8.51 27.94
N ASN A 189 9.34 8.06 27.74
CA ASN A 189 10.33 7.94 28.80
C ASN A 189 11.09 9.25 29.05
N LYS A 190 11.62 9.90 28.01
CA LYS A 190 12.52 11.08 28.12
C LYS A 190 11.79 12.41 28.24
N ARG A 191 10.66 12.60 27.58
CA ARG A 191 9.77 13.78 27.65
C ARG A 191 10.49 15.10 27.43
N ASN A 192 11.37 15.15 26.45
CA ASN A 192 12.16 16.31 26.09
C ASN A 192 12.11 16.59 24.59
N LEU A 193 12.64 17.75 24.17
CA LEU A 193 12.57 18.20 22.79
C LEU A 193 13.20 17.21 21.79
N LEU A 194 14.38 16.64 22.12
CA LEU A 194 15.02 15.66 21.23
C LEU A 194 14.16 14.42 21.00
N SER A 195 13.55 13.90 22.07
CA SER A 195 12.68 12.71 21.95
C SER A 195 11.40 13.01 21.20
N ALA A 196 10.82 14.21 21.37
CA ALA A 196 9.65 14.66 20.63
C ALA A 196 9.97 14.85 19.13
N LEU A 197 11.15 15.39 18.83
CA LEU A 197 11.64 15.58 17.46
C LEU A 197 11.83 14.24 16.73
N LEU A 198 12.50 13.27 17.38
CA LEU A 198 12.70 11.92 16.82
C LEU A 198 11.36 11.19 16.59
N PHE A 199 10.44 11.31 17.54
CA PHE A 199 9.10 10.77 17.44
C PHE A 199 8.33 11.38 16.26
N SER A 200 8.30 12.71 16.15
CA SER A 200 7.65 13.42 15.04
C SER A 200 8.26 13.00 13.70
N LEU A 201 9.58 12.92 13.60
CA LEU A 201 10.29 12.57 12.37
C LEU A 201 9.96 11.14 11.93
N ALA A 202 10.02 10.16 12.83
CA ALA A 202 9.69 8.76 12.51
C ALA A 202 8.24 8.62 12.03
N LEU A 203 7.30 9.29 12.71
CA LEU A 203 5.89 9.29 12.33
C LEU A 203 5.66 10.00 10.99
N ALA A 204 6.37 11.12 10.75
CA ALA A 204 6.31 11.84 9.48
C ALA A 204 6.82 10.98 8.30
N MET A 205 7.91 10.22 8.50
CA MET A 205 8.39 9.29 7.46
C MET A 205 7.32 8.24 7.12
N GLN A 206 6.63 7.69 8.12
CA GLN A 206 5.53 6.77 7.88
C GLN A 206 4.33 7.45 7.18
N PHE A 207 3.96 8.68 7.56
CA PHE A 207 2.90 9.44 6.90
C PHE A 207 3.19 9.71 5.41
N ARG A 208 4.46 9.98 5.08
CA ARG A 208 4.88 10.21 3.69
C ARG A 208 4.75 8.97 2.78
N THR A 209 4.60 7.78 3.34
CA THR A 209 4.28 6.57 2.55
C THR A 209 2.86 6.57 1.98
N GLN A 210 1.96 7.40 2.50
CA GLN A 210 0.56 7.57 2.06
C GLN A 210 -0.32 6.31 2.22
N HIS A 211 0.07 5.36 3.06
CA HIS A 211 -0.78 4.20 3.37
C HIS A 211 -1.51 4.38 4.70
N TYR A 212 -2.55 5.21 4.72
CA TYR A 212 -3.23 5.67 5.94
C TYR A 212 -3.81 4.56 6.81
N GLN A 213 -4.22 3.43 6.23
CA GLN A 213 -4.72 2.29 7.01
C GLN A 213 -3.63 1.65 7.88
N ILE A 214 -2.40 1.49 7.37
CA ILE A 214 -1.27 1.01 8.18
C ILE A 214 -0.85 2.05 9.22
N ILE A 215 -0.89 3.34 8.86
CA ILE A 215 -0.62 4.43 9.81
C ILE A 215 -1.63 4.38 10.95
N PHE A 216 -2.92 4.18 10.66
CA PHE A 216 -3.96 4.03 11.69
C PHE A 216 -3.66 2.85 12.62
N TYR A 217 -3.24 1.70 12.10
CA TYR A 217 -2.84 0.57 12.92
C TYR A 217 -1.62 0.89 13.80
N THR A 218 -0.67 1.68 13.29
CA THR A 218 0.46 2.17 14.09
C THR A 218 -0.01 3.12 15.20
N LEU A 219 -1.00 3.98 14.94
CA LEU A 219 -1.60 4.84 15.99
C LEU A 219 -2.31 4.00 17.06
N MET A 220 -2.99 2.92 16.68
CA MET A 220 -3.54 1.97 17.67
C MET A 220 -2.42 1.37 18.54
N LEU A 221 -1.32 0.92 17.92
CA LEU A 221 -0.15 0.42 18.63
C LEU A 221 0.38 1.46 19.62
N MET A 222 0.55 2.71 19.20
CA MET A 222 0.98 3.82 20.06
C MET A 222 0.01 4.04 21.23
N ALA A 223 -1.31 3.96 20.98
CA ALA A 223 -2.31 4.11 22.04
C ALA A 223 -2.21 3.01 23.09
N PHE A 224 -2.05 1.75 22.67
CA PHE A 224 -1.88 0.62 23.62
C PHE A 224 -0.61 0.70 24.48
N PHE A 225 0.41 1.41 24.02
CA PHE A 225 1.60 1.69 24.81
C PHE A 225 1.53 3.01 25.57
N GLY A 226 0.88 4.03 25.03
CA GLY A 226 0.79 5.37 25.62
C GLY A 226 -0.20 5.45 26.78
N ILE A 227 -1.39 4.82 26.60
CA ILE A 227 -2.47 4.87 27.59
C ILE A 227 -2.04 4.32 28.95
N PRO A 228 -1.39 3.14 29.08
CA PRO A 228 -0.89 2.65 30.38
C PRO A 228 0.09 3.60 31.04
N VAL A 229 0.97 4.25 30.27
CA VAL A 229 1.93 5.23 30.80
C VAL A 229 1.20 6.46 31.36
N LEU A 230 0.20 6.98 30.62
CA LEU A 230 -0.61 8.10 31.06
C LEU A 230 -1.41 7.77 32.33
N PHE A 231 -2.07 6.62 32.38
CA PHE A 231 -2.79 6.17 33.58
C PHE A 231 -1.85 6.09 34.79
N ARG A 232 -0.66 5.49 34.64
CA ARG A 232 0.33 5.44 35.70
C ARG A 232 0.71 6.84 36.22
N LEU A 233 0.95 7.80 35.31
CA LEU A 233 1.28 9.16 35.69
C LEU A 233 0.15 9.88 36.41
N ILE A 234 -1.12 9.61 36.01
CA ILE A 234 -2.31 10.13 36.70
C ILE A 234 -2.41 9.56 38.10
N PHE A 235 -2.28 8.24 38.29
CA PHE A 235 -2.32 7.59 39.59
C PHE A 235 -1.18 8.06 40.48
N ASP A 236 0.01 8.24 39.92
CA ASP A 236 1.19 8.76 40.64
C ASP A 236 1.10 10.29 40.91
N LYS A 237 0.02 10.97 40.44
CA LYS A 237 -0.19 12.44 40.54
C LYS A 237 0.94 13.26 39.93
N LYS A 238 1.61 12.74 38.91
CA LYS A 238 2.76 13.41 38.22
C LYS A 238 2.26 14.38 37.14
N TRP A 239 1.45 15.37 37.50
CA TRP A 239 0.82 16.32 36.57
C TRP A 239 1.81 17.10 35.72
N SER A 240 2.97 17.51 36.26
CA SER A 240 4.01 18.19 35.46
C SER A 240 4.53 17.35 34.32
N GLU A 241 4.62 16.02 34.51
CA GLU A 241 5.05 15.11 33.45
C GLU A 241 3.96 14.90 32.37
N ILE A 242 2.70 14.92 32.79
CA ILE A 242 1.56 14.87 31.84
C ILE A 242 1.54 16.13 30.98
N VAL A 243 1.72 17.32 31.60
CA VAL A 243 1.80 18.60 30.86
C VAL A 243 2.95 18.59 29.85
N LYS A 244 4.13 18.06 30.23
CA LYS A 244 5.28 17.90 29.30
C LYS A 244 4.93 16.97 28.14
N ILE A 245 4.30 15.81 28.40
CA ILE A 245 3.86 14.87 27.34
C ILE A 245 2.90 15.59 26.40
N LEU A 246 1.88 16.27 26.93
CA LEU A 246 0.89 16.98 26.12
C LEU A 246 1.54 18.09 25.28
N GLY A 247 2.36 18.93 25.89
CA GLY A 247 3.03 20.03 25.20
C GLY A 247 3.97 19.55 24.08
N PHE A 248 4.79 18.53 24.36
CA PHE A 248 5.67 17.95 23.34
C PHE A 248 4.91 17.11 22.31
N SER A 249 3.76 16.51 22.65
CA SER A 249 2.90 15.83 21.68
C SER A 249 2.27 16.82 20.71
N ILE A 250 1.81 17.98 21.19
CA ILE A 250 1.31 19.06 20.33
C ILE A 250 2.42 19.55 19.40
N PHE A 251 3.61 19.81 19.94
CA PHE A 251 4.78 20.16 19.12
C PHE A 251 5.06 19.12 18.05
N ALA A 252 5.11 17.83 18.43
CA ALA A 252 5.38 16.73 17.50
C ALA A 252 4.29 16.60 16.43
N LEU A 253 3.02 16.80 16.80
CA LEU A 253 1.89 16.76 15.86
C LEU A 253 1.96 17.93 14.87
N VAL A 254 2.21 19.15 15.34
CA VAL A 254 2.37 20.31 14.48
C VAL A 254 3.53 20.09 13.50
N LEU A 255 4.66 19.62 14.00
CA LEU A 255 5.82 19.33 13.16
C LEU A 255 5.54 18.21 12.15
N LEU A 256 4.84 17.14 12.53
CA LEU A 256 4.36 16.09 11.64
C LEU A 256 3.52 16.67 10.49
N VAL A 257 2.55 17.52 10.82
CA VAL A 257 1.67 18.16 9.82
C VAL A 257 2.49 19.04 8.87
N LEU A 258 3.42 19.84 9.40
CA LEU A 258 4.29 20.69 8.60
C LEU A 258 5.21 19.87 7.67
N ILE A 259 5.88 18.84 8.18
CA ILE A 259 6.73 17.95 7.38
C ILE A 259 5.93 17.21 6.29
N SER A 260 4.69 16.87 6.58
CA SER A 260 3.81 16.11 5.66
C SER A 260 2.87 17.02 4.86
N ALA A 261 3.05 18.34 4.90
CA ALA A 261 2.12 19.32 4.35
C ALA A 261 1.87 19.11 2.84
N GLN A 262 2.89 18.78 2.07
CA GLN A 262 2.75 18.47 0.64
C GLN A 262 1.70 17.39 0.40
N ASN A 263 1.79 16.27 1.08
CA ASN A 263 0.86 15.14 0.92
C ASN A 263 -0.52 15.48 1.52
N LEU A 264 -0.54 16.08 2.71
CA LEU A 264 -1.80 16.35 3.42
C LEU A 264 -2.65 17.41 2.73
N LEU A 265 -2.05 18.50 2.25
CA LEU A 265 -2.76 19.55 1.54
C LEU A 265 -3.29 19.05 0.19
N SER A 266 -2.46 18.33 -0.58
CA SER A 266 -2.88 17.73 -1.85
C SER A 266 -4.05 16.77 -1.69
N ILE A 267 -4.00 15.87 -0.71
CA ILE A 267 -5.09 14.92 -0.46
C ILE A 267 -6.34 15.60 0.07
N LYS A 268 -6.19 16.58 0.98
CA LYS A 268 -7.31 17.37 1.50
C LYS A 268 -8.04 18.09 0.37
N GLU A 269 -7.31 18.64 -0.59
CA GLU A 269 -7.90 19.33 -1.74
C GLU A 269 -8.58 18.34 -2.70
N TYR A 270 -7.92 17.22 -3.03
CA TYR A 270 -8.38 16.26 -4.03
C TYR A 270 -9.57 15.40 -3.57
N THR A 271 -9.51 14.92 -2.30
CA THR A 271 -10.46 13.92 -1.79
C THR A 271 -11.94 14.26 -2.02
N PRO A 272 -12.43 15.52 -1.80
CA PRO A 272 -13.83 15.86 -2.01
C PRO A 272 -14.32 15.69 -3.44
N TYR A 273 -13.43 15.73 -4.42
CA TYR A 273 -13.76 15.59 -5.85
C TYR A 273 -13.58 14.18 -6.37
N SER A 274 -13.09 13.27 -5.54
CA SER A 274 -12.82 11.88 -5.90
C SER A 274 -13.91 10.93 -5.42
N THR A 275 -13.95 9.72 -5.99
CA THR A 275 -14.81 8.61 -5.53
C THR A 275 -14.55 8.17 -4.09
N ARG A 276 -13.53 8.72 -3.41
CA ARG A 276 -13.21 8.44 -2.00
C ARG A 276 -13.84 9.40 -1.00
N GLY A 277 -14.29 10.57 -1.44
CA GLY A 277 -14.83 11.60 -0.56
C GLY A 277 -15.99 12.38 -1.15
N GLY A 278 -16.21 12.31 -2.47
CA GLY A 278 -17.34 12.95 -3.15
C GLY A 278 -18.66 12.24 -2.82
N ASN A 279 -19.73 13.03 -2.71
CA ASN A 279 -21.09 12.48 -2.62
C ASN A 279 -21.53 12.02 -4.01
N ALA A 280 -21.75 10.71 -4.20
CA ALA A 280 -22.22 10.18 -5.46
C ALA A 280 -23.65 10.62 -5.76
N ILE A 281 -23.87 11.14 -6.97
CA ILE A 281 -25.19 11.47 -7.50
C ILE A 281 -25.71 10.29 -8.32
N SER A 282 -26.96 9.87 -8.09
CA SER A 282 -27.61 8.81 -8.86
C SER A 282 -29.03 9.21 -9.22
N ILE A 283 -29.42 8.98 -10.50
CA ILE A 283 -30.77 9.22 -10.99
C ILE A 283 -31.75 8.20 -10.43
N ASN A 284 -31.31 6.94 -10.24
CA ASN A 284 -32.19 5.79 -10.01
C ASN A 284 -32.21 5.29 -8.57
N LYS A 285 -31.42 5.85 -7.68
CA LYS A 285 -31.40 5.43 -6.26
C LYS A 285 -32.04 6.54 -5.40
N PRO A 286 -32.98 6.19 -4.48
CA PRO A 286 -33.38 7.14 -3.45
C PRO A 286 -32.11 7.64 -2.75
N GLN A 287 -32.08 8.93 -2.40
CA GLN A 287 -30.92 9.49 -1.70
C GLN A 287 -30.54 8.58 -0.53
N ALA A 288 -29.36 7.96 -0.61
CA ALA A 288 -28.83 7.12 0.43
C ALA A 288 -28.86 7.87 1.77
N SER A 289 -29.14 7.17 2.86
CA SER A 289 -29.12 7.75 4.21
C SER A 289 -27.81 8.51 4.43
N GLU A 290 -27.80 9.55 5.25
CA GLU A 290 -26.57 10.34 5.49
C GLU A 290 -25.37 9.51 5.95
N GLN A 291 -25.61 8.35 6.54
CA GLN A 291 -24.57 7.38 6.94
C GLN A 291 -23.98 6.60 5.75
N GLU A 292 -24.75 6.35 4.70
CA GLU A 292 -24.26 5.69 3.47
C GLU A 292 -23.57 6.67 2.51
N LYS A 293 -23.75 7.98 2.73
CA LYS A 293 -23.11 9.04 1.92
C LYS A 293 -21.64 9.30 2.28
N LYS A 294 -21.14 8.78 3.42
CA LYS A 294 -19.81 9.08 3.95
C LYS A 294 -18.93 7.84 4.03
N GLY A 295 -18.35 7.38 2.92
CA GLY A 295 -17.39 6.29 2.97
C GLY A 295 -17.67 5.16 1.97
N VAL A 296 -16.93 4.05 2.10
CA VAL A 296 -17.20 2.83 1.31
C VAL A 296 -18.28 2.00 2.00
N GLY A 297 -19.17 1.36 1.24
CA GLY A 297 -20.18 0.47 1.82
C GLY A 297 -19.57 -0.64 2.68
N PHE A 298 -20.25 -1.04 3.75
CA PHE A 298 -19.74 -2.02 4.72
C PHE A 298 -19.38 -3.36 4.07
N ASP A 299 -20.19 -3.87 3.15
CA ASP A 299 -19.94 -5.14 2.46
C ASP A 299 -18.70 -5.07 1.56
N TYR A 300 -18.50 -3.96 0.86
CA TYR A 300 -17.30 -3.72 0.08
C TYR A 300 -16.07 -3.58 0.97
N ALA A 301 -16.18 -2.82 2.05
CA ALA A 301 -15.09 -2.63 3.02
C ALA A 301 -14.65 -3.96 3.63
N THR A 302 -15.59 -4.89 3.87
CA THR A 302 -15.35 -6.16 4.57
C THR A 302 -15.28 -7.38 3.64
N ALA A 303 -15.19 -7.19 2.33
CA ALA A 303 -15.12 -8.30 1.36
C ALA A 303 -13.93 -9.25 1.64
N TRP A 304 -12.76 -8.70 2.05
CA TRP A 304 -11.58 -9.48 2.46
C TRP A 304 -11.54 -9.66 3.97
N SER A 305 -12.46 -10.44 4.52
CA SER A 305 -12.54 -10.83 5.92
C SER A 305 -12.10 -12.27 6.09
N TYR A 306 -11.28 -12.55 7.11
CA TYR A 306 -10.93 -13.91 7.49
C TYR A 306 -12.13 -14.63 8.13
N SER A 307 -12.20 -15.96 7.95
CA SER A 307 -12.95 -16.84 8.85
C SER A 307 -12.06 -17.29 10.01
N VAL A 308 -12.68 -17.79 11.08
CA VAL A 308 -11.93 -18.33 12.23
C VAL A 308 -11.01 -19.48 11.80
N SER A 309 -11.45 -20.32 10.85
CA SER A 309 -10.63 -21.42 10.33
C SER A 309 -9.38 -20.91 9.59
N GLU A 310 -9.40 -19.71 9.03
CA GLU A 310 -8.24 -19.17 8.33
C GLU A 310 -7.11 -18.74 9.27
N TRP A 311 -7.34 -18.64 10.59
CA TRP A 311 -6.23 -18.46 11.54
C TRP A 311 -5.22 -19.63 11.53
N TRP A 312 -5.62 -20.83 11.03
CA TRP A 312 -4.66 -21.90 10.78
C TRP A 312 -3.55 -21.50 9.81
N ASN A 313 -3.81 -20.59 8.86
CA ASN A 313 -2.79 -20.11 7.94
C ASN A 313 -1.64 -19.40 8.66
N LEU A 314 -1.87 -18.87 9.87
CA LEU A 314 -0.84 -18.18 10.64
C LEU A 314 0.26 -19.13 11.14
N ILE A 315 -0.05 -20.43 11.28
CA ILE A 315 0.85 -21.48 11.79
C ILE A 315 1.10 -22.63 10.81
N VAL A 316 0.28 -22.76 9.76
CA VAL A 316 0.41 -23.74 8.67
C VAL A 316 0.23 -23.01 7.34
N PRO A 317 1.29 -22.71 6.58
CA PRO A 317 1.29 -21.71 5.52
C PRO A 317 0.30 -21.94 4.37
N LYS A 318 0.00 -23.20 4.06
CA LYS A 318 -0.92 -23.58 2.98
C LYS A 318 -2.13 -24.36 3.48
N PHE A 319 -2.61 -24.08 4.72
CA PHE A 319 -3.77 -24.77 5.27
C PHE A 319 -5.00 -24.58 4.36
N HIS A 320 -5.27 -23.36 3.90
CA HIS A 320 -6.34 -23.07 2.95
C HIS A 320 -5.85 -23.02 1.49
N GLY A 321 -4.82 -23.82 1.14
CA GLY A 321 -4.35 -24.01 -0.23
C GLY A 321 -3.37 -22.95 -0.75
N GLY A 322 -2.84 -22.07 0.09
CA GLY A 322 -1.88 -21.04 -0.32
C GLY A 322 -2.51 -19.86 -1.04
N THR A 323 -2.03 -19.52 -2.23
CA THR A 323 -2.52 -18.38 -3.01
C THR A 323 -3.60 -18.79 -4.02
N SER A 324 -4.30 -17.80 -4.59
CA SER A 324 -5.31 -18.02 -5.63
C SER A 324 -4.71 -18.43 -6.98
N ASN A 325 -3.41 -18.20 -7.19
CA ASN A 325 -2.63 -18.67 -8.34
C ASN A 325 -1.34 -19.29 -7.83
N GLU A 326 -1.46 -20.49 -7.26
CA GLU A 326 -0.36 -21.20 -6.63
C GLU A 326 0.37 -22.09 -7.62
N LEU A 327 1.69 -21.98 -7.68
CA LEU A 327 2.51 -22.92 -8.45
C LEU A 327 2.52 -24.28 -7.75
N TYR A 328 1.81 -25.25 -8.34
CA TYR A 328 1.75 -26.60 -7.79
C TYR A 328 2.96 -27.44 -8.20
N THR A 329 3.73 -27.87 -7.22
CA THR A 329 4.93 -28.71 -7.42
C THR A 329 4.77 -30.12 -6.83
N GLY A 330 3.59 -30.47 -6.31
CA GLY A 330 3.29 -31.75 -5.69
C GLY A 330 3.11 -32.89 -6.69
N SER A 331 2.72 -34.05 -6.17
CA SER A 331 2.61 -35.30 -6.91
C SER A 331 1.22 -35.93 -6.91
N ALA A 332 0.28 -35.44 -6.08
CA ALA A 332 -1.06 -36.04 -5.97
C ALA A 332 -1.85 -36.02 -7.30
N VAL A 333 -1.60 -35.03 -8.18
CA VAL A 333 -2.18 -34.94 -9.51
C VAL A 333 -1.11 -34.55 -10.51
N THR A 334 -0.55 -35.52 -11.20
CA THR A 334 0.58 -35.34 -12.15
C THR A 334 0.24 -34.38 -13.28
N ALA A 335 -1.01 -34.38 -13.78
CA ALA A 335 -1.48 -33.48 -14.84
C ALA A 335 -1.39 -31.98 -14.45
N PHE A 336 -1.36 -31.66 -13.17
CA PHE A 336 -1.29 -30.29 -12.65
C PHE A 336 0.12 -29.85 -12.23
N LYS A 337 1.09 -30.75 -12.26
CA LYS A 337 2.46 -30.45 -11.84
C LYS A 337 3.08 -29.30 -12.65
N ASN A 338 3.71 -28.36 -11.97
CA ASN A 338 4.31 -27.14 -12.53
C ASN A 338 3.30 -26.19 -13.23
N ARG A 339 2.02 -26.24 -12.86
CA ARG A 339 0.99 -25.30 -13.31
C ARG A 339 0.55 -24.39 -12.16
N GLU A 340 0.17 -23.18 -12.48
CA GLU A 340 -0.53 -22.30 -11.54
C GLU A 340 -1.99 -22.77 -11.41
N LEU A 341 -2.44 -22.96 -10.16
CA LEU A 341 -3.77 -23.48 -9.85
C LEU A 341 -4.51 -22.58 -8.87
N PRO A 342 -5.84 -22.49 -8.95
CA PRO A 342 -6.67 -21.76 -7.98
C PRO A 342 -6.83 -22.61 -6.70
N THR A 343 -5.76 -22.75 -5.93
CA THR A 343 -5.74 -23.65 -4.78
C THR A 343 -6.34 -23.06 -3.52
N TYR A 344 -6.39 -21.74 -3.39
CA TYR A 344 -7.00 -21.08 -2.24
C TYR A 344 -8.50 -21.44 -2.12
N TRP A 345 -8.91 -21.87 -0.90
CA TRP A 345 -10.30 -22.26 -0.61
C TRP A 345 -10.86 -21.62 0.68
N GLY A 346 -10.24 -20.54 1.16
CA GLY A 346 -10.74 -19.76 2.30
C GLY A 346 -11.93 -18.86 1.96
N SER A 347 -12.29 -17.98 2.90
CA SER A 347 -13.51 -17.15 2.81
C SER A 347 -13.35 -15.87 1.99
N MET A 348 -12.12 -15.44 1.71
CA MET A 348 -11.87 -14.24 0.90
C MET A 348 -12.13 -14.52 -0.59
N PRO A 349 -12.47 -13.48 -1.38
CA PRO A 349 -12.65 -13.63 -2.83
C PRO A 349 -11.42 -14.21 -3.53
N PHE A 350 -10.24 -13.75 -3.14
CA PHE A 350 -8.94 -14.25 -3.58
C PHE A 350 -7.85 -13.80 -2.62
N THR A 351 -6.69 -14.46 -2.67
CA THR A 351 -5.46 -14.02 -1.98
C THR A 351 -4.24 -14.25 -2.85
N GLN A 352 -3.24 -13.37 -2.71
CA GLN A 352 -1.93 -13.51 -3.34
C GLN A 352 -0.81 -13.57 -2.30
N SER A 353 -1.14 -13.85 -1.03
CA SER A 353 -0.23 -13.80 0.09
C SER A 353 -0.37 -15.04 0.97
N TYR A 354 0.73 -15.46 1.58
CA TYR A 354 0.73 -16.34 2.73
C TYR A 354 0.75 -15.50 4.00
N GLU A 355 -0.27 -15.67 4.84
CA GLU A 355 -0.34 -14.96 6.13
C GLU A 355 0.41 -15.72 7.25
N TYR A 356 1.39 -16.54 6.87
CA TYR A 356 2.19 -17.36 7.78
C TYR A 356 3.16 -16.54 8.60
N MET A 357 3.20 -16.78 9.91
CA MET A 357 4.00 -16.02 10.87
C MET A 357 5.21 -16.81 11.42
N GLY A 358 5.44 -18.04 10.94
CA GLY A 358 6.47 -18.92 11.44
C GLY A 358 6.04 -19.65 12.73
N ILE A 359 5.88 -20.97 12.65
CA ILE A 359 5.40 -21.76 13.80
C ILE A 359 6.28 -21.61 15.04
N LEU A 360 7.61 -21.54 14.84
CA LEU A 360 8.54 -21.38 15.95
C LEU A 360 8.49 -19.97 16.55
N LEU A 361 8.26 -18.94 15.75
CA LEU A 361 8.05 -17.57 16.26
C LEU A 361 6.76 -17.48 17.07
N VAL A 362 5.65 -18.06 16.59
CA VAL A 362 4.40 -18.11 17.32
C VAL A 362 4.54 -18.88 18.63
N PHE A 363 5.23 -20.04 18.61
CA PHE A 363 5.53 -20.82 19.81
C PHE A 363 6.33 -19.98 20.84
N LEU A 364 7.43 -19.33 20.41
CA LEU A 364 8.22 -18.47 21.29
C LEU A 364 7.41 -17.25 21.79
N ALA A 365 6.54 -16.69 20.97
CA ALA A 365 5.65 -15.59 21.38
C ALA A 365 4.69 -16.03 22.48
N VAL A 366 4.13 -17.24 22.40
CA VAL A 366 3.27 -17.80 23.46
C VAL A 366 4.08 -18.04 24.74
N LEU A 367 5.33 -18.50 24.63
CA LEU A 367 6.21 -18.59 25.81
C LEU A 367 6.50 -17.22 26.40
N GLY A 368 6.76 -16.21 25.54
CA GLY A 368 6.94 -14.82 25.97
C GLY A 368 5.72 -14.27 26.70
N PHE A 369 4.52 -14.53 26.18
CA PHE A 369 3.26 -14.19 26.82
C PHE A 369 3.13 -14.86 28.21
N ILE A 370 3.38 -16.16 28.32
CA ILE A 370 3.18 -16.90 29.56
C ILE A 370 4.19 -16.52 30.64
N PHE A 371 5.47 -16.39 30.27
CA PHE A 371 6.54 -16.18 31.24
C PHE A 371 6.80 -14.73 31.57
N GLU A 372 6.54 -13.78 30.65
CA GLU A 372 6.76 -12.37 30.83
C GLU A 372 5.47 -11.56 31.04
N TRP A 373 4.35 -12.23 31.38
CA TRP A 373 3.05 -11.57 31.60
C TRP A 373 3.06 -10.46 32.62
N HIS A 374 3.99 -10.49 33.56
CA HIS A 374 4.13 -9.42 34.55
C HIS A 374 4.51 -8.07 33.91
N ARG A 375 5.12 -8.07 32.74
CA ARG A 375 5.53 -6.88 32.01
C ARG A 375 4.33 -6.23 31.30
N TRP A 376 4.19 -4.93 31.50
CA TRP A 376 3.10 -4.18 30.87
C TRP A 376 3.18 -4.16 29.34
N GLU A 377 4.41 -4.16 28.78
CA GLU A 377 4.64 -4.20 27.34
C GLU A 377 4.09 -5.50 26.73
N VAL A 378 4.30 -6.62 27.42
CA VAL A 378 3.76 -7.93 26.99
C VAL A 378 2.24 -7.93 27.03
N LYS A 379 1.63 -7.33 28.06
CA LYS A 379 0.17 -7.17 28.16
C LYS A 379 -0.38 -6.33 26.99
N SER A 380 0.24 -5.16 26.73
CA SER A 380 -0.15 -4.28 25.63
C SER A 380 -0.08 -4.98 24.27
N LEU A 381 1.03 -5.67 23.97
CA LEU A 381 1.20 -6.44 22.74
C LEU A 381 0.16 -7.56 22.62
N THR A 382 -0.09 -8.29 23.70
CA THR A 382 -1.05 -9.41 23.70
C THR A 382 -2.49 -8.94 23.49
N PHE A 383 -2.94 -7.93 24.23
CA PHE A 383 -4.29 -7.40 24.05
C PHE A 383 -4.48 -6.84 22.64
N LEU A 384 -3.49 -6.14 22.11
CA LEU A 384 -3.56 -5.61 20.75
C LEU A 384 -3.55 -6.74 19.70
N THR A 385 -2.78 -7.80 19.94
CA THR A 385 -2.78 -8.99 19.06
C THR A 385 -4.15 -9.66 19.02
N VAL A 386 -4.77 -9.86 20.18
CA VAL A 386 -6.13 -10.45 20.26
C VAL A 386 -7.15 -9.55 19.56
N LEU A 387 -7.12 -8.24 19.84
CA LEU A 387 -8.00 -7.28 19.17
C LEU A 387 -7.81 -7.30 17.63
N ALA A 388 -6.58 -7.32 17.16
CA ALA A 388 -6.27 -7.36 15.72
C ALA A 388 -6.74 -8.67 15.06
N LEU A 389 -6.58 -9.81 15.73
CA LEU A 389 -7.11 -11.10 15.27
C LEU A 389 -8.64 -11.05 15.16
N LEU A 390 -9.35 -10.54 16.17
CA LEU A 390 -10.80 -10.38 16.11
C LEU A 390 -11.25 -9.41 15.02
N MET A 391 -10.54 -8.29 14.83
CA MET A 391 -10.84 -7.33 13.77
C MET A 391 -10.58 -7.91 12.37
N SER A 392 -9.63 -8.85 12.20
CA SER A 392 -9.37 -9.51 10.92
C SER A 392 -10.56 -10.32 10.39
N LEU A 393 -11.47 -10.73 11.29
CA LEU A 393 -12.70 -11.45 10.95
C LEU A 393 -13.74 -10.57 10.25
N GLY A 394 -13.64 -9.24 10.34
CA GLY A 394 -14.49 -8.29 9.63
C GLY A 394 -15.98 -8.60 9.70
N LYS A 395 -16.61 -8.91 8.54
CA LYS A 395 -18.04 -9.28 8.47
C LYS A 395 -18.36 -10.61 9.16
N ASN A 396 -17.39 -11.53 9.27
CA ASN A 396 -17.59 -12.84 9.90
C ASN A 396 -17.66 -12.75 11.45
N PHE A 397 -17.21 -11.62 12.04
CA PHE A 397 -17.39 -11.27 13.44
C PHE A 397 -17.57 -9.76 13.59
N SER A 398 -18.67 -9.25 13.07
CA SER A 398 -18.97 -7.82 12.93
C SER A 398 -19.08 -7.05 14.26
N ILE A 399 -19.36 -7.74 15.39
CA ILE A 399 -19.49 -7.14 16.72
C ILE A 399 -18.27 -6.28 17.09
N ILE A 400 -17.07 -6.70 16.71
CA ILE A 400 -15.83 -5.94 16.96
C ILE A 400 -15.57 -4.93 15.85
N TYR A 401 -15.72 -5.33 14.57
CA TYR A 401 -15.33 -4.47 13.45
C TYR A 401 -16.31 -3.31 13.22
N LYS A 402 -17.63 -3.58 13.32
CA LYS A 402 -18.68 -2.60 13.03
C LYS A 402 -18.64 -1.33 13.91
N PRO A 403 -18.36 -1.40 15.23
CA PRO A 403 -18.18 -0.20 16.05
C PRO A 403 -17.02 0.69 15.56
N PHE A 404 -15.89 0.11 15.15
CA PHE A 404 -14.79 0.88 14.56
C PHE A 404 -15.23 1.55 13.26
N PHE A 405 -15.94 0.82 12.41
CA PHE A 405 -16.43 1.31 11.13
C PHE A 405 -17.41 2.49 11.28
N ILE A 406 -18.26 2.46 12.31
CA ILE A 406 -19.30 3.50 12.52
C ILE A 406 -18.77 4.70 13.32
N TYR A 407 -18.00 4.45 14.40
CA TYR A 407 -17.70 5.48 15.40
C TYR A 407 -16.28 6.06 15.29
N ILE A 408 -15.33 5.34 14.69
CA ILE A 408 -13.96 5.84 14.60
C ILE A 408 -13.82 6.69 13.33
N PRO A 409 -13.40 7.97 13.45
CA PRO A 409 -13.26 8.85 12.30
C PRO A 409 -12.33 8.26 11.24
N TYR A 410 -12.74 8.35 9.98
CA TYR A 410 -12.03 7.86 8.79
C TYR A 410 -11.89 6.34 8.67
N PHE A 411 -12.30 5.56 9.66
CA PHE A 411 -12.21 4.10 9.58
C PHE A 411 -13.11 3.52 8.48
N ASP A 412 -14.23 4.19 8.19
CA ASP A 412 -15.17 3.92 7.09
C ASP A 412 -14.55 4.08 5.68
N LYS A 413 -13.33 4.61 5.58
CA LYS A 413 -12.56 4.72 4.33
C LYS A 413 -11.64 3.52 4.08
N PHE A 414 -11.46 2.67 5.09
CA PHE A 414 -10.60 1.50 5.01
C PHE A 414 -11.34 0.28 4.48
N ARG A 415 -10.56 -0.64 3.90
CA ARG A 415 -11.09 -1.89 3.37
C ARG A 415 -10.18 -3.06 3.72
N ALA A 416 -10.64 -4.29 3.45
CA ALA A 416 -9.89 -5.52 3.69
C ALA A 416 -9.41 -5.65 5.15
N PRO A 417 -10.31 -6.07 6.06
CA PRO A 417 -9.98 -6.26 7.49
C PRO A 417 -8.75 -7.12 7.73
N VAL A 418 -8.47 -8.08 6.86
CA VAL A 418 -7.29 -8.95 6.92
C VAL A 418 -5.96 -8.18 6.97
N MET A 419 -5.90 -6.95 6.45
CA MET A 419 -4.67 -6.13 6.49
C MET A 419 -4.16 -5.87 7.91
N ILE A 420 -5.02 -5.95 8.93
CA ILE A 420 -4.61 -5.74 10.33
C ILE A 420 -3.68 -6.85 10.84
N LEU A 421 -3.61 -7.99 10.16
CA LEU A 421 -2.69 -9.07 10.50
C LEU A 421 -1.22 -8.63 10.44
N THR A 422 -0.89 -7.58 9.68
CA THR A 422 0.46 -6.99 9.70
C THR A 422 0.86 -6.52 11.11
N MET A 423 -0.10 -6.05 11.92
CA MET A 423 0.13 -5.70 13.31
C MET A 423 0.34 -6.95 14.19
N VAL A 424 -0.39 -8.03 13.90
CA VAL A 424 -0.18 -9.33 14.59
C VAL A 424 1.23 -9.84 14.30
N MET A 425 1.68 -9.80 13.04
CA MET A 425 3.04 -10.17 12.61
C MET A 425 4.12 -9.40 13.36
N PHE A 426 3.95 -8.10 13.46
CA PHE A 426 4.83 -7.21 14.22
C PHE A 426 4.87 -7.59 15.72
N ASN A 427 3.70 -7.74 16.35
CA ASN A 427 3.58 -8.05 17.77
C ASN A 427 4.16 -9.44 18.09
N ILE A 428 3.90 -10.46 17.27
CA ILE A 428 4.42 -11.82 17.44
C ILE A 428 5.95 -11.82 17.40
N SER A 429 6.57 -11.03 16.52
CA SER A 429 8.02 -10.93 16.44
C SER A 429 8.64 -10.38 17.75
N ILE A 430 7.99 -9.39 18.38
CA ILE A 430 8.44 -8.83 19.66
C ILE A 430 8.16 -9.81 20.81
N LEU A 431 6.98 -10.43 20.83
CA LEU A 431 6.63 -11.42 21.87
C LEU A 431 7.56 -12.65 21.80
N ALA A 432 7.97 -13.09 20.60
CA ALA A 432 8.97 -14.15 20.42
C ALA A 432 10.34 -13.75 20.97
N ALA A 433 10.73 -12.48 20.83
CA ALA A 433 11.94 -11.95 21.45
C ALA A 433 11.88 -12.01 22.99
N PHE A 434 10.72 -11.69 23.58
CA PHE A 434 10.51 -11.88 25.03
C PHE A 434 10.66 -13.35 25.41
N GLY A 435 10.07 -14.29 24.65
CA GLY A 435 10.17 -15.71 24.91
C GLY A 435 11.61 -16.22 24.84
N LEU A 436 12.35 -15.89 23.78
CA LEU A 436 13.75 -16.26 23.65
C LEU A 436 14.61 -15.64 24.75
N SER A 437 14.45 -14.33 24.99
CA SER A 437 15.23 -13.65 26.04
C SER A 437 14.97 -14.25 27.43
N PHE A 438 13.73 -14.68 27.72
CA PHE A 438 13.41 -15.38 28.96
C PHE A 438 14.13 -16.73 29.03
N ILE A 439 14.09 -17.53 27.96
CA ILE A 439 14.74 -18.85 27.91
C ILE A 439 16.26 -18.73 28.16
N LEU A 440 16.90 -17.71 27.57
CA LEU A 440 18.35 -17.54 27.66
C LEU A 440 18.85 -17.12 29.05
N ARG A 441 18.03 -16.42 29.85
CA ARG A 441 18.40 -15.93 31.19
C ARG A 441 17.86 -16.75 32.34
N SER A 442 16.93 -17.70 32.06
CA SER A 442 16.26 -18.48 33.09
C SER A 442 16.94 -19.82 33.34
N ASP A 443 16.92 -20.26 34.58
CA ASP A 443 17.23 -21.64 34.90
C ASP A 443 16.06 -22.56 34.55
N LEU A 444 16.12 -23.14 33.37
CA LEU A 444 15.10 -24.05 32.83
C LEU A 444 14.99 -25.39 33.62
N GLN A 445 15.79 -25.61 34.66
CA GLN A 445 15.67 -26.75 35.53
C GLN A 445 14.60 -26.57 36.62
N ILE A 446 14.16 -25.34 36.85
CA ILE A 446 13.07 -25.04 37.79
C ILE A 446 11.83 -25.83 37.40
N LYS A 447 11.30 -26.66 38.32
CA LYS A 447 10.21 -27.63 38.06
C LYS A 447 8.96 -26.95 37.42
N GLU A 448 8.58 -25.79 37.91
CA GLU A 448 7.39 -25.06 37.40
C GLU A 448 7.59 -24.55 35.96
N LEU A 449 8.73 -23.96 35.65
CA LEU A 449 9.05 -23.47 34.30
C LEU A 449 9.13 -24.62 33.31
N LYS A 450 9.75 -25.74 33.72
CA LYS A 450 9.85 -26.97 32.94
C LYS A 450 8.45 -27.54 32.65
N HIS A 451 7.56 -27.59 33.63
CA HIS A 451 6.20 -28.08 33.46
C HIS A 451 5.42 -27.22 32.44
N ARG A 452 5.41 -25.90 32.61
CA ARG A 452 4.75 -24.98 31.66
C ARG A 452 5.30 -25.11 30.24
N PHE A 453 6.60 -25.23 30.08
CA PHE A 453 7.23 -25.47 28.77
C PHE A 453 6.72 -26.75 28.11
N TYR A 454 6.65 -27.89 28.83
CA TYR A 454 6.16 -29.15 28.27
C TYR A 454 4.67 -29.10 27.95
N VAL A 455 3.85 -28.43 28.79
CA VAL A 455 2.41 -28.28 28.52
C VAL A 455 2.21 -27.47 27.22
N VAL A 456 2.89 -26.36 27.07
CA VAL A 456 2.78 -25.54 25.83
C VAL A 456 3.28 -26.33 24.63
N SER A 457 4.41 -27.02 24.73
CA SER A 457 4.95 -27.86 23.66
C SER A 457 3.96 -28.96 23.25
N GLY A 458 3.36 -29.64 24.23
CA GLY A 458 2.34 -30.67 23.98
C GLY A 458 1.09 -30.10 23.28
N ILE A 459 0.61 -28.93 23.69
CA ILE A 459 -0.54 -28.26 23.05
C ILE A 459 -0.24 -27.94 21.59
N PHE A 460 0.92 -27.36 21.26
CA PHE A 460 1.29 -27.05 19.89
C PHE A 460 1.45 -28.29 19.02
N ILE A 461 2.04 -29.38 19.57
CA ILE A 461 2.16 -30.66 18.85
C ILE A 461 0.77 -31.22 18.55
N VAL A 462 -0.14 -31.25 19.54
CA VAL A 462 -1.51 -31.74 19.36
C VAL A 462 -2.25 -30.90 18.32
N ILE A 463 -2.15 -29.56 18.40
CA ILE A 463 -2.72 -28.66 17.39
C ILE A 463 -2.27 -29.04 15.99
N LEU A 464 -0.97 -29.28 15.74
CA LEU A 464 -0.49 -29.65 14.41
C LEU A 464 -0.81 -31.10 14.00
N ILE A 465 -1.06 -32.01 14.93
CA ILE A 465 -1.52 -33.37 14.62
C ILE A 465 -2.97 -33.38 14.10
N ILE A 466 -3.83 -32.50 14.58
CA ILE A 466 -5.23 -32.41 14.15
C ILE A 466 -5.40 -32.32 12.63
N PRO A 467 -4.77 -31.39 11.90
CA PRO A 467 -4.90 -31.32 10.43
C PRO A 467 -4.34 -32.56 9.71
N LEU A 468 -3.34 -33.23 10.26
CA LEU A 468 -2.79 -34.45 9.67
C LEU A 468 -3.78 -35.60 9.72
N LEU A 469 -4.51 -35.75 10.84
CA LEU A 469 -5.49 -36.81 11.05
C LEU A 469 -6.83 -36.50 10.36
N PHE A 470 -7.32 -35.28 10.50
CA PHE A 470 -8.67 -34.89 10.09
C PHE A 470 -8.74 -34.02 8.83
N GLY A 471 -7.61 -33.69 8.19
CA GLY A 471 -7.58 -32.84 7.00
C GLY A 471 -8.42 -33.36 5.83
N SER A 472 -8.56 -34.68 5.68
CA SER A 472 -9.41 -35.30 4.66
C SER A 472 -10.91 -35.10 4.89
N SER A 473 -11.34 -34.78 6.12
CA SER A 473 -12.74 -34.50 6.46
C SER A 473 -13.16 -33.06 6.19
N LEU A 474 -12.21 -32.19 5.83
CA LEU A 474 -12.49 -30.80 5.45
C LEU A 474 -13.12 -30.74 4.05
N SER A 475 -13.92 -29.69 3.79
CA SER A 475 -14.58 -29.51 2.49
C SER A 475 -13.57 -29.33 1.33
N LEU A 476 -12.43 -28.69 1.62
CA LEU A 476 -11.33 -28.39 0.68
C LEU A 476 -11.83 -27.67 -0.59
N MET A 477 -12.90 -26.89 -0.49
CA MET A 477 -13.49 -26.15 -1.59
C MET A 477 -14.24 -24.90 -1.11
N GLN A 478 -14.36 -23.90 -1.96
CA GLN A 478 -15.29 -22.77 -1.80
C GLN A 478 -16.69 -23.16 -2.29
N ALA A 479 -17.74 -22.58 -1.72
CA ALA A 479 -19.14 -22.92 -2.09
C ALA A 479 -19.43 -22.70 -3.59
N GLN A 480 -18.86 -21.66 -4.19
CA GLN A 480 -19.09 -21.31 -5.60
C GLN A 480 -18.36 -22.23 -6.59
N GLU A 481 -17.35 -22.98 -6.15
CA GLU A 481 -16.57 -23.85 -7.04
C GLU A 481 -17.35 -25.04 -7.55
N ALA A 482 -18.36 -25.50 -6.81
CA ALA A 482 -19.26 -26.58 -7.25
C ALA A 482 -20.09 -26.19 -8.49
N GLN A 483 -20.33 -24.89 -8.70
CA GLN A 483 -21.02 -24.38 -9.90
C GLN A 483 -20.05 -24.04 -11.03
N ARG A 484 -18.78 -23.79 -10.71
CA ARG A 484 -17.77 -23.33 -11.67
C ARG A 484 -16.99 -24.47 -12.35
N TYR A 485 -16.73 -25.55 -11.62
CA TYR A 485 -15.91 -26.67 -12.09
C TYR A 485 -16.73 -27.95 -12.19
N ASN A 486 -16.44 -28.78 -13.19
CA ASN A 486 -17.01 -30.13 -13.26
C ASN A 486 -16.50 -30.99 -12.06
N PRO A 487 -17.23 -32.05 -11.67
CA PRO A 487 -16.90 -32.88 -10.49
C PRO A 487 -15.50 -33.51 -10.56
N GLU A 488 -14.99 -33.82 -11.74
CA GLU A 488 -13.71 -34.46 -11.94
C GLU A 488 -12.55 -33.45 -11.59
N ILE A 489 -12.59 -32.25 -12.17
CA ILE A 489 -11.64 -31.19 -11.89
C ILE A 489 -11.68 -30.80 -10.39
N LEU A 490 -12.88 -30.68 -9.83
CA LEU A 490 -13.03 -30.37 -8.41
C LEU A 490 -12.42 -31.44 -7.50
N ASN A 491 -12.58 -32.72 -7.83
CA ASN A 491 -11.96 -33.83 -7.09
C ASN A 491 -10.42 -33.81 -7.23
N MET A 492 -9.90 -33.47 -8.39
CA MET A 492 -8.45 -33.27 -8.57
C MET A 492 -7.93 -32.10 -7.74
N LEU A 493 -8.63 -30.95 -7.71
CA LEU A 493 -8.27 -29.80 -6.87
C LEU A 493 -8.29 -30.16 -5.38
N LYS A 494 -9.28 -30.90 -4.90
CA LYS A 494 -9.34 -31.38 -3.50
C LYS A 494 -8.13 -32.26 -3.14
N LYS A 495 -7.69 -33.16 -4.03
CA LYS A 495 -6.49 -33.97 -3.82
C LYS A 495 -5.23 -33.09 -3.69
N VAL A 496 -5.08 -32.12 -4.57
CA VAL A 496 -3.99 -31.14 -4.52
C VAL A 496 -3.99 -30.36 -3.19
N ARG A 497 -5.13 -29.83 -2.79
CA ARG A 497 -5.30 -29.05 -1.55
C ARG A 497 -5.00 -29.89 -0.30
N LEU A 498 -5.43 -31.15 -0.28
CA LEU A 498 -5.13 -32.06 0.81
C LEU A 498 -3.64 -32.39 0.91
N GLU A 499 -2.95 -32.62 -0.22
CA GLU A 499 -1.50 -32.80 -0.25
C GLU A 499 -0.79 -31.54 0.27
N MET A 500 -1.16 -30.37 -0.19
CA MET A 500 -0.56 -29.10 0.25
C MET A 500 -0.76 -28.87 1.75
N LEU A 501 -1.96 -29.12 2.27
CA LEU A 501 -2.28 -29.05 3.70
C LEU A 501 -1.40 -29.97 4.51
N ARG A 502 -1.31 -31.27 4.14
CA ARG A 502 -0.50 -32.26 4.84
C ARG A 502 0.98 -31.91 4.83
N ASN A 503 1.52 -31.57 3.66
CA ASN A 503 2.94 -31.22 3.51
C ASN A 503 3.29 -29.97 4.33
N SER A 504 2.46 -28.93 4.30
CA SER A 504 2.67 -27.72 5.09
C SER A 504 2.56 -27.95 6.59
N THR A 505 1.63 -28.82 7.01
CA THR A 505 1.49 -29.19 8.43
C THR A 505 2.70 -30.00 8.91
N LEU A 506 3.19 -30.94 8.10
CA LEU A 506 4.42 -31.71 8.42
C LEU A 506 5.62 -30.78 8.50
N MET A 507 5.76 -29.82 7.58
CA MET A 507 6.82 -28.83 7.62
C MET A 507 6.78 -28.01 8.91
N SER A 508 5.61 -27.48 9.27
CA SER A 508 5.43 -26.73 10.53
C SER A 508 5.74 -27.60 11.75
N LEU A 509 5.34 -28.88 11.75
CA LEU A 509 5.63 -29.81 12.85
C LEU A 509 7.14 -30.07 12.97
N ILE A 510 7.85 -30.24 11.86
CA ILE A 510 9.31 -30.42 11.85
C ILE A 510 10.02 -29.21 12.45
N PHE A 511 9.71 -27.99 11.99
CA PHE A 511 10.33 -26.77 12.51
C PHE A 511 9.99 -26.54 13.99
N LEU A 512 8.77 -26.84 14.41
CA LEU A 512 8.38 -26.79 15.82
C LEU A 512 9.22 -27.79 16.65
N LEU A 513 9.32 -29.03 16.21
CA LEU A 513 10.09 -30.08 16.92
C LEU A 513 11.58 -29.78 17.00
N LEU A 514 12.17 -29.19 15.95
CA LEU A 514 13.55 -28.69 15.98
C LEU A 514 13.72 -27.60 17.05
N GLY A 515 12.78 -26.62 17.12
CA GLY A 515 12.81 -25.58 18.13
C GLY A 515 12.65 -26.13 19.55
N ILE A 516 11.61 -26.94 19.79
CA ILE A 516 11.38 -27.60 21.09
C ILE A 516 12.57 -28.48 21.47
N GLY A 517 13.07 -29.31 20.54
CA GLY A 517 14.19 -30.19 20.73
C GLY A 517 15.48 -29.45 21.11
N SER A 518 15.73 -28.30 20.49
CA SER A 518 16.88 -27.46 20.83
C SER A 518 16.83 -26.93 22.28
N ILE A 519 15.67 -26.42 22.69
CA ILE A 519 15.47 -25.94 24.07
C ILE A 519 15.59 -27.13 25.05
N TRP A 520 14.98 -28.25 24.71
CA TRP A 520 15.08 -29.48 25.53
C TRP A 520 16.52 -30.01 25.62
N GLY A 521 17.31 -29.99 24.53
CA GLY A 521 18.70 -30.36 24.50
C GLY A 521 19.58 -29.52 25.43
N VAL A 522 19.30 -28.19 25.52
CA VAL A 522 19.94 -27.33 26.51
C VAL A 522 19.54 -27.73 27.93
N GLN A 523 18.26 -28.05 28.19
CA GLN A 523 17.77 -28.52 29.47
C GLN A 523 18.47 -29.84 29.88
N LYS A 524 18.76 -30.72 28.93
CA LYS A 524 19.47 -31.98 29.12
C LYS A 524 20.99 -31.82 29.14
N LYS A 525 21.49 -30.57 28.95
CA LYS A 525 22.94 -30.28 28.87
C LYS A 525 23.66 -30.99 27.70
N TRP A 526 22.95 -31.30 26.62
CA TRP A 526 23.55 -31.91 25.42
C TRP A 526 24.40 -30.88 24.64
N PHE A 527 24.06 -29.63 24.73
CA PHE A 527 24.83 -28.51 24.20
C PHE A 527 24.68 -27.25 25.07
N GLN A 528 25.59 -26.30 24.88
CA GLN A 528 25.62 -25.06 25.68
C GLN A 528 24.50 -24.11 25.25
N VAL A 529 23.94 -23.38 26.22
CA VAL A 529 22.89 -22.37 25.97
C VAL A 529 23.33 -21.28 25.02
N ASP A 530 24.64 -21.01 24.92
CA ASP A 530 25.24 -20.01 24.05
C ASP A 530 24.94 -20.23 22.56
N PHE A 531 24.78 -21.48 22.12
CA PHE A 531 24.46 -21.84 20.73
C PHE A 531 22.97 -21.85 20.43
N LEU A 532 22.11 -21.82 21.43
CA LEU A 532 20.66 -21.89 21.26
C LEU A 532 20.11 -20.76 20.36
N PRO A 533 20.50 -19.47 20.55
CA PRO A 533 20.00 -18.41 19.67
C PRO A 533 20.37 -18.61 18.21
N VAL A 534 21.62 -19.03 17.94
CA VAL A 534 22.08 -19.31 16.55
C VAL A 534 21.20 -20.38 15.93
N PHE A 535 20.96 -21.48 16.65
CA PHE A 535 20.15 -22.59 16.14
C PHE A 535 18.70 -22.16 15.88
N ILE A 536 18.06 -21.44 16.82
CA ILE A 536 16.68 -20.94 16.67
C ILE A 536 16.58 -19.98 15.49
N ILE A 537 17.51 -19.02 15.36
CA ILE A 537 17.54 -18.07 14.23
C ILE A 537 17.70 -18.83 12.91
N LEU A 538 18.55 -19.84 12.87
CA LEU A 538 18.76 -20.65 11.67
C LEU A 538 17.50 -21.47 11.31
N VAL A 539 16.82 -22.05 12.28
CA VAL A 539 15.55 -22.78 12.05
C VAL A 539 14.49 -21.84 11.49
N VAL A 540 14.31 -20.65 12.05
CA VAL A 540 13.37 -19.65 11.54
C VAL A 540 13.76 -19.15 10.15
N LEU A 541 15.05 -18.95 9.90
CA LEU A 541 15.56 -18.58 8.58
C LEU A 541 15.20 -19.64 7.54
N ILE A 542 15.46 -20.93 7.84
CA ILE A 542 15.18 -22.03 6.90
C ILE A 542 13.66 -22.17 6.67
N ASP A 543 12.84 -22.05 7.71
CA ASP A 543 11.39 -22.09 7.61
C ASP A 543 10.87 -21.06 6.61
N PHE A 544 11.25 -19.80 6.75
CA PHE A 544 10.86 -18.76 5.83
C PHE A 544 11.51 -18.87 4.46
N TRP A 545 12.80 -19.20 4.41
CA TRP A 545 13.53 -19.35 3.15
C TRP A 545 12.88 -20.36 2.19
N VAL A 546 12.46 -21.52 2.72
CA VAL A 546 11.79 -22.56 1.90
C VAL A 546 10.48 -22.01 1.29
N LEU A 547 9.70 -21.27 2.06
CA LEU A 547 8.44 -20.68 1.59
C LEU A 547 8.67 -19.52 0.62
N ASP A 548 9.54 -18.59 0.97
CA ASP A 548 9.81 -17.39 0.19
C ASP A 548 10.43 -17.75 -1.17
N ASN A 549 11.40 -18.66 -1.18
CA ASN A 549 12.02 -19.12 -2.43
C ASN A 549 11.01 -19.83 -3.34
N HIS A 550 10.08 -20.61 -2.77
CA HIS A 550 9.00 -21.23 -3.53
C HIS A 550 8.02 -20.17 -4.07
N PHE A 551 7.62 -19.21 -3.23
CA PHE A 551 6.67 -18.16 -3.58
C PHE A 551 7.21 -17.23 -4.66
N LEU A 552 8.48 -16.84 -4.58
CA LEU A 552 9.11 -15.90 -5.51
C LEU A 552 9.45 -16.51 -6.86
N LYS A 553 9.42 -17.84 -6.97
CA LYS A 553 9.77 -18.55 -8.21
C LYS A 553 8.84 -18.17 -9.36
N GLY A 554 9.42 -17.63 -10.45
CA GLY A 554 8.68 -17.23 -11.64
C GLY A 554 7.83 -15.94 -11.46
N LYS A 555 8.03 -15.19 -10.36
CA LYS A 555 7.29 -13.95 -10.08
C LYS A 555 8.01 -12.69 -10.55
N PHE A 556 9.11 -12.82 -11.28
CA PHE A 556 9.85 -11.70 -11.84
C PHE A 556 9.86 -11.79 -13.36
N ILE A 557 9.88 -10.65 -14.01
CA ILE A 557 9.86 -10.51 -15.46
C ILE A 557 10.80 -9.36 -15.89
N ASP A 558 11.40 -9.49 -17.04
CA ASP A 558 12.11 -8.37 -17.68
C ASP A 558 11.07 -7.26 -17.97
N PRO A 559 11.30 -6.00 -17.53
CA PRO A 559 10.36 -4.90 -17.76
C PRO A 559 10.02 -4.71 -19.24
N LYS A 560 10.99 -4.85 -20.14
CA LYS A 560 10.76 -4.74 -21.58
C LYS A 560 9.90 -5.88 -22.12
N GLN A 561 10.09 -7.11 -21.61
CA GLN A 561 9.22 -8.23 -21.97
C GLN A 561 7.81 -8.07 -21.41
N ALA A 562 7.66 -7.55 -20.16
CA ALA A 562 6.37 -7.25 -19.57
C ALA A 562 5.63 -6.20 -20.41
N GLU A 563 6.31 -5.14 -20.76
CA GLU A 563 5.80 -4.06 -21.60
C GLU A 563 5.41 -4.58 -23.00
N GLN A 564 6.29 -5.31 -23.68
CA GLN A 564 6.01 -5.92 -24.98
C GLN A 564 4.84 -6.89 -24.92
N LYS A 565 4.75 -7.72 -23.88
CA LYS A 565 3.64 -8.68 -23.74
C LYS A 565 2.29 -8.00 -23.50
N GLN A 566 2.27 -6.95 -22.69
CA GLN A 566 1.03 -6.27 -22.26
C GLN A 566 0.63 -5.17 -23.24
N TYR A 567 1.61 -4.47 -23.81
CA TYR A 567 1.41 -3.27 -24.63
C TYR A 567 1.95 -3.42 -26.05
N ALA A 568 2.15 -4.66 -26.55
CA ALA A 568 2.48 -4.88 -27.97
C ALA A 568 1.46 -4.18 -28.88
N LYS A 569 1.97 -3.52 -29.92
CA LYS A 569 1.11 -2.89 -30.94
C LYS A 569 0.29 -3.96 -31.64
N THR A 570 -1.02 -3.82 -31.62
CA THR A 570 -1.98 -4.66 -32.32
C THR A 570 -2.27 -4.10 -33.71
N PRO A 571 -2.97 -4.85 -34.59
CA PRO A 571 -3.46 -4.31 -35.86
C PRO A 571 -4.29 -3.03 -35.68
N ILE A 572 -5.06 -2.94 -34.59
CA ILE A 572 -5.81 -1.72 -34.22
C ILE A 572 -4.84 -0.56 -33.98
N ASP A 573 -3.79 -0.77 -33.18
CA ASP A 573 -2.82 0.29 -32.85
C ASP A 573 -2.06 0.75 -34.11
N GLN A 574 -1.78 -0.14 -35.05
CA GLN A 574 -1.10 0.22 -36.31
C GLN A 574 -1.94 1.20 -37.16
N VAL A 575 -3.27 1.11 -37.08
CA VAL A 575 -4.18 2.02 -37.79
C VAL A 575 -4.37 3.32 -36.98
N LEU A 576 -4.70 3.22 -35.69
CA LEU A 576 -5.04 4.38 -34.88
C LEU A 576 -3.85 5.33 -34.66
N LEU A 577 -2.63 4.82 -34.57
CA LEU A 577 -1.39 5.62 -34.39
C LEU A 577 -0.96 6.37 -35.66
N GLN A 578 -1.59 6.13 -36.82
CA GLN A 578 -1.40 6.93 -38.02
C GLN A 578 -2.22 8.24 -37.99
N ASN A 579 -3.13 8.37 -37.04
CA ASN A 579 -3.92 9.59 -36.90
C ASN A 579 -3.19 10.57 -35.97
N ASP A 580 -2.68 11.67 -36.55
CA ASP A 580 -1.94 12.73 -35.82
C ASP A 580 -2.86 13.69 -35.08
N GLN A 581 -4.18 13.55 -35.16
CA GLN A 581 -5.12 14.42 -34.47
C GLN A 581 -5.20 14.06 -32.98
N LEU A 582 -5.60 15.03 -32.16
CA LEU A 582 -5.96 14.78 -30.77
C LEU A 582 -7.33 14.11 -30.72
N PHE A 583 -7.38 12.90 -30.18
CA PHE A 583 -8.62 12.13 -29.99
C PHE A 583 -8.60 11.34 -28.70
N ARG A 584 -9.78 10.86 -28.30
CA ARG A 584 -9.92 9.90 -27.19
C ARG A 584 -10.48 8.57 -27.71
N VAL A 585 -10.09 7.49 -26.99
CA VAL A 585 -10.64 6.16 -27.18
C VAL A 585 -11.62 5.81 -26.06
N PHE A 586 -12.63 5.01 -26.39
CA PHE A 586 -13.59 4.44 -25.45
C PHE A 586 -13.52 2.91 -25.47
N PRO A 587 -12.84 2.26 -24.51
CA PRO A 587 -12.85 0.82 -24.34
C PRO A 587 -14.15 0.38 -23.63
N THR A 588 -15.15 -0.11 -24.37
CA THR A 588 -16.51 -0.31 -23.84
C THR A 588 -16.62 -1.40 -22.77
N GLY A 589 -15.81 -2.47 -22.84
CA GLY A 589 -15.96 -3.64 -21.96
C GLY A 589 -15.15 -3.61 -20.65
N ARG A 590 -14.06 -2.82 -20.59
CA ARG A 590 -13.12 -2.75 -19.45
C ARG A 590 -12.76 -1.33 -19.08
N LEU A 591 -13.77 -0.46 -19.05
CA LEU A 591 -13.57 0.98 -18.92
C LEU A 591 -12.69 1.38 -17.72
N PHE A 592 -12.88 0.77 -16.54
CA PHE A 592 -12.21 1.13 -15.30
C PHE A 592 -11.23 0.07 -14.76
N SER A 593 -10.88 -0.92 -15.57
CA SER A 593 -9.99 -2.01 -15.16
C SER A 593 -8.84 -2.29 -16.12
N ASP A 594 -8.71 -1.50 -17.19
CA ASP A 594 -7.70 -1.68 -18.22
C ASP A 594 -6.89 -0.39 -18.44
N THR A 595 -5.57 -0.51 -18.45
CA THR A 595 -4.64 0.59 -18.73
C THR A 595 -3.95 0.47 -20.09
N ARG A 596 -4.29 -0.56 -20.89
CA ARG A 596 -3.69 -0.78 -22.19
C ARG A 596 -3.89 0.41 -23.13
N TRP A 597 -5.11 0.94 -23.14
CA TRP A 597 -5.44 2.05 -24.04
C TRP A 597 -4.82 3.38 -23.60
N VAL A 598 -4.65 3.56 -22.30
CA VAL A 598 -3.98 4.75 -21.70
C VAL A 598 -2.49 4.79 -22.03
N TYR A 599 -1.89 3.64 -22.30
CA TYR A 599 -0.47 3.55 -22.70
C TYR A 599 -0.18 4.29 -24.01
N TYR A 600 -1.08 4.23 -24.98
CA TYR A 600 -0.89 4.83 -26.30
C TYR A 600 -1.73 6.09 -26.53
N TYR A 601 -2.91 6.17 -25.96
CA TYR A 601 -3.94 7.15 -26.31
C TYR A 601 -4.48 7.89 -25.10
N GLN A 602 -5.08 9.05 -25.37
CA GLN A 602 -6.02 9.61 -24.40
C GLN A 602 -7.28 8.72 -24.38
N SER A 603 -7.76 8.37 -23.21
CA SER A 603 -8.91 7.47 -23.02
C SER A 603 -9.91 8.05 -22.00
N ILE A 604 -11.18 7.79 -22.21
CA ILE A 604 -12.21 8.04 -21.18
C ILE A 604 -12.23 6.92 -20.11
N GLY A 605 -11.45 5.85 -20.35
CA GLY A 605 -11.22 4.75 -19.41
C GLY A 605 -9.89 4.85 -18.68
N GLY A 606 -9.54 3.79 -17.96
CA GLY A 606 -8.29 3.67 -17.20
C GLY A 606 -8.48 2.96 -15.88
N TYR A 607 -7.46 2.97 -15.02
CA TYR A 607 -7.53 2.34 -13.70
C TYR A 607 -6.98 3.26 -12.62
N SER A 608 -7.86 3.75 -11.74
CA SER A 608 -7.50 4.44 -10.50
C SER A 608 -8.53 4.14 -9.42
N PRO A 609 -8.10 3.79 -8.19
CA PRO A 609 -9.01 3.58 -7.08
C PRO A 609 -9.59 4.89 -6.51
N ALA A 610 -9.14 6.04 -6.97
CA ALA A 610 -9.54 7.36 -6.53
C ALA A 610 -9.71 8.31 -7.74
N LYS A 611 -10.45 7.88 -8.76
CA LYS A 611 -10.79 8.73 -9.92
C LYS A 611 -11.73 9.86 -9.55
N LEU A 612 -11.87 10.87 -10.40
CA LEU A 612 -12.82 11.96 -10.20
C LEU A 612 -14.26 11.43 -10.14
N GLN A 613 -15.04 11.99 -9.19
CA GLN A 613 -16.42 11.58 -8.94
C GLN A 613 -17.32 11.84 -10.15
N GLY A 614 -17.15 12.98 -10.84
CA GLY A 614 -17.94 13.32 -12.00
C GLY A 614 -17.86 12.31 -13.15
N ILE A 615 -16.68 11.68 -13.40
CA ILE A 615 -16.56 10.64 -14.42
C ILE A 615 -17.31 9.35 -14.01
N GLN A 616 -17.27 9.01 -12.71
CA GLN A 616 -18.05 7.88 -12.20
C GLN A 616 -19.55 8.14 -12.34
N GLU A 617 -20.02 9.35 -12.04
CA GLU A 617 -21.44 9.74 -12.16
C GLU A 617 -21.95 9.67 -13.60
N ILE A 618 -21.15 10.13 -14.56
CA ILE A 618 -21.47 10.01 -15.98
C ILE A 618 -21.59 8.55 -16.41
N VAL A 619 -20.66 7.70 -15.97
CA VAL A 619 -20.67 6.27 -16.31
C VAL A 619 -21.87 5.56 -15.70
N ASP A 620 -22.17 5.83 -14.43
CA ASP A 620 -23.25 5.16 -13.68
C ASP A 620 -24.65 5.60 -14.15
N ASN A 621 -24.79 6.83 -14.66
CA ASN A 621 -26.11 7.43 -14.93
C ASN A 621 -26.37 7.75 -16.41
N CYS A 622 -25.31 7.90 -17.23
CA CYS A 622 -25.50 8.44 -18.58
C CYS A 622 -24.82 7.57 -19.67
N LEU A 623 -23.56 7.21 -19.54
CA LEU A 623 -22.72 6.66 -20.63
C LEU A 623 -23.34 5.44 -21.32
N TYR A 624 -24.00 4.56 -20.57
CA TYR A 624 -24.62 3.33 -21.09
C TYR A 624 -26.15 3.42 -21.21
N VAL A 625 -26.68 4.64 -21.36
CA VAL A 625 -28.09 4.88 -21.63
C VAL A 625 -28.30 5.09 -23.13
N GLY A 626 -29.02 4.18 -23.78
CA GLY A 626 -29.33 4.31 -25.20
C GLY A 626 -30.29 5.47 -25.49
N LEU A 627 -30.08 6.19 -26.58
CA LEU A 627 -30.88 7.31 -27.04
C LEU A 627 -31.94 6.93 -28.09
N GLY A 628 -32.29 5.65 -28.21
CA GLY A 628 -33.37 5.18 -29.10
C GLY A 628 -32.92 4.51 -30.40
N ASP A 629 -31.60 4.40 -30.63
CA ASP A 629 -31.02 3.72 -31.81
C ASP A 629 -30.78 2.20 -31.60
N GLY A 630 -31.20 1.66 -30.45
CA GLY A 630 -31.02 0.23 -30.11
C GLY A 630 -29.63 -0.10 -29.53
N VAL A 631 -28.72 0.88 -29.46
CA VAL A 631 -27.39 0.71 -28.87
C VAL A 631 -27.38 1.29 -27.44
N PRO A 632 -26.90 0.56 -26.43
CA PRO A 632 -26.85 1.06 -25.06
C PRO A 632 -25.65 2.00 -24.85
N ILE A 633 -25.56 3.05 -25.66
CA ILE A 633 -24.52 4.10 -25.59
C ILE A 633 -25.20 5.47 -25.75
N ASN A 634 -24.84 6.39 -24.89
CA ASN A 634 -25.26 7.77 -24.99
C ASN A 634 -24.29 8.54 -25.89
N TRP A 635 -24.69 8.75 -27.13
CA TRP A 635 -23.85 9.44 -28.12
C TRP A 635 -23.56 10.87 -27.72
N ASN A 636 -24.50 11.59 -27.09
CA ASN A 636 -24.26 12.96 -26.60
C ASN A 636 -23.07 13.03 -25.65
N VAL A 637 -22.95 12.02 -24.76
CA VAL A 637 -21.83 11.91 -23.83
C VAL A 637 -20.53 11.54 -24.55
N VAL A 638 -20.58 10.60 -25.46
CA VAL A 638 -19.41 10.13 -26.21
C VAL A 638 -18.88 11.24 -27.12
N ASP A 639 -19.76 11.97 -27.80
CA ASP A 639 -19.41 13.06 -28.72
C ASP A 639 -18.81 14.26 -27.99
N MET A 640 -19.42 14.74 -26.91
CA MET A 640 -18.91 15.87 -26.13
C MET A 640 -17.55 15.60 -25.47
N LEU A 641 -17.21 14.30 -25.25
CA LEU A 641 -15.90 13.90 -24.70
C LEU A 641 -14.82 13.75 -25.79
N ASN A 642 -15.11 14.12 -27.05
CA ASN A 642 -14.20 14.00 -28.18
C ASN A 642 -13.71 12.55 -28.40
N VAL A 643 -14.59 11.57 -28.18
CA VAL A 643 -14.26 10.17 -28.44
C VAL A 643 -14.33 9.90 -29.94
N GLN A 644 -13.22 9.59 -30.55
CA GLN A 644 -13.16 9.26 -31.99
C GLN A 644 -13.28 7.76 -32.24
N TYR A 645 -12.71 6.93 -31.36
CA TYR A 645 -12.72 5.47 -31.59
C TYR A 645 -13.30 4.74 -30.39
N LEU A 646 -14.27 3.85 -30.71
CA LEU A 646 -14.79 2.87 -29.76
C LEU A 646 -14.05 1.55 -29.96
N ILE A 647 -13.65 0.94 -28.83
CA ILE A 647 -13.01 -0.37 -28.82
C ILE A 647 -13.90 -1.36 -28.07
N SER A 648 -14.35 -2.39 -28.75
CA SER A 648 -15.31 -3.36 -28.23
C SER A 648 -14.93 -4.79 -28.54
N SER A 649 -15.45 -5.76 -27.79
CA SER A 649 -15.27 -7.20 -28.07
C SER A 649 -16.18 -7.74 -29.18
N GLN A 650 -17.10 -6.93 -29.65
CA GLN A 650 -18.01 -7.27 -30.76
C GLN A 650 -18.21 -6.01 -31.62
N SER A 651 -18.35 -6.18 -32.91
CA SER A 651 -18.73 -5.08 -33.80
C SER A 651 -20.13 -4.57 -33.42
N ILE A 652 -20.24 -3.28 -33.15
CA ILE A 652 -21.48 -2.60 -32.79
C ILE A 652 -22.12 -2.09 -34.08
N SER A 653 -23.35 -2.52 -34.38
CA SER A 653 -24.11 -2.02 -35.52
C SER A 653 -24.82 -0.72 -35.14
N SER A 654 -24.35 0.41 -35.66
CA SER A 654 -24.93 1.73 -35.43
C SER A 654 -24.60 2.66 -36.59
N ALA A 655 -25.53 3.58 -36.91
CA ALA A 655 -25.27 4.63 -37.91
C ALA A 655 -24.19 5.62 -37.50
N HIS A 656 -23.90 5.72 -36.21
CA HIS A 656 -22.83 6.55 -35.66
C HIS A 656 -21.42 5.97 -35.86
N LEU A 657 -21.32 4.65 -36.20
CA LEU A 657 -20.03 3.95 -36.15
C LEU A 657 -19.63 3.46 -37.53
N LYS A 658 -18.37 3.64 -37.89
CA LYS A 658 -17.73 3.10 -39.09
C LYS A 658 -16.62 2.12 -38.67
N PRO A 659 -16.60 0.89 -39.17
CA PRO A 659 -15.50 -0.04 -38.93
C PRO A 659 -14.16 0.55 -39.40
N VAL A 660 -13.10 0.43 -38.59
CA VAL A 660 -11.77 0.94 -38.93
C VAL A 660 -10.72 -0.17 -38.90
N ALA A 661 -10.70 -0.99 -37.88
CA ALA A 661 -9.75 -2.08 -37.71
C ALA A 661 -10.30 -3.17 -36.78
N SER A 662 -9.76 -4.37 -36.88
CA SER A 662 -10.04 -5.47 -35.96
C SER A 662 -8.77 -6.22 -35.59
N ASP A 663 -8.81 -6.86 -34.44
CA ASP A 663 -7.80 -7.81 -33.96
C ASP A 663 -8.50 -9.12 -33.61
N GLU A 664 -8.39 -10.10 -34.49
CA GLU A 664 -9.02 -11.43 -34.33
C GLU A 664 -8.43 -12.19 -33.12
N LYS A 665 -7.12 -12.01 -32.83
CA LYS A 665 -6.45 -12.71 -31.71
C LYS A 665 -6.96 -12.24 -30.35
N MET A 666 -7.22 -10.94 -30.24
CA MET A 666 -7.75 -10.34 -29.02
C MET A 666 -9.28 -10.24 -29.02
N ASN A 667 -9.94 -10.62 -30.13
CA ASN A 667 -11.38 -10.43 -30.34
C ASN A 667 -11.81 -8.99 -30.07
N LEU A 668 -11.14 -8.03 -30.73
CA LEU A 668 -11.38 -6.60 -30.57
C LEU A 668 -11.68 -5.94 -31.91
N TYR A 669 -12.59 -4.98 -31.87
CA TYR A 669 -13.02 -4.17 -33.00
C TYR A 669 -12.87 -2.69 -32.65
N ALA A 670 -12.22 -1.95 -33.56
CA ALA A 670 -12.13 -0.49 -33.50
C ALA A 670 -13.11 0.11 -34.50
N GLN A 671 -13.98 0.98 -34.05
CA GLN A 671 -14.99 1.66 -34.87
C GLN A 671 -14.88 3.16 -34.65
N GLU A 672 -14.89 3.94 -35.74
CA GLU A 672 -14.83 5.40 -35.70
C GLU A 672 -16.21 5.98 -35.43
N ASN A 673 -16.29 6.90 -34.49
CA ASN A 673 -17.47 7.70 -34.18
C ASN A 673 -17.57 8.90 -35.10
N SER A 674 -18.59 8.93 -35.93
CA SER A 674 -18.83 10.03 -36.89
C SER A 674 -19.42 11.29 -36.24
N GLY A 675 -19.97 11.21 -35.03
CA GLY A 675 -20.56 12.32 -34.27
C GLY A 675 -19.59 13.08 -33.39
N LYS A 676 -18.29 12.67 -33.34
CA LYS A 676 -17.29 13.27 -32.47
C LYS A 676 -17.27 14.80 -32.58
N LEU A 677 -17.44 15.49 -31.45
CA LEU A 677 -17.24 16.94 -31.38
C LEU A 677 -15.75 17.32 -31.27
N PRO A 678 -15.35 18.52 -31.75
CA PRO A 678 -13.99 19.04 -31.62
C PRO A 678 -13.55 19.17 -30.15
N ARG A 679 -12.25 19.35 -29.93
CA ARG A 679 -11.71 19.66 -28.58
C ARG A 679 -12.23 20.96 -27.99
N ALA A 680 -12.55 21.93 -28.85
CA ALA A 680 -13.16 23.19 -28.48
C ALA A 680 -14.21 23.56 -29.56
N TYR A 681 -15.36 23.98 -29.13
CA TYR A 681 -16.47 24.36 -30.00
C TYR A 681 -17.41 25.38 -29.32
N PHE A 682 -17.96 26.30 -30.10
CA PHE A 682 -18.93 27.28 -29.64
C PHE A 682 -20.34 26.66 -29.69
N VAL A 683 -21.15 26.98 -28.67
CA VAL A 683 -22.54 26.56 -28.61
C VAL A 683 -23.46 27.80 -28.81
N LYS A 684 -24.65 27.58 -29.38
CA LYS A 684 -25.63 28.63 -29.64
C LYS A 684 -26.44 29.02 -28.39
N ASN A 685 -26.68 28.05 -27.53
CA ASN A 685 -27.54 28.21 -26.37
C ASN A 685 -26.98 27.54 -25.13
N TYR A 686 -27.49 27.91 -23.97
CA TYR A 686 -27.23 27.14 -22.74
C TYR A 686 -28.52 27.08 -21.88
N VAL A 687 -28.58 26.02 -21.06
CA VAL A 687 -29.60 25.88 -20.02
C VAL A 687 -28.90 25.90 -18.64
N LEU A 688 -29.53 26.59 -17.69
CA LEU A 688 -29.03 26.70 -16.33
C LEU A 688 -29.71 25.64 -15.45
N LEU A 689 -28.93 24.65 -15.01
CA LEU A 689 -29.39 23.57 -14.14
C LEU A 689 -28.40 23.41 -12.95
N PRO A 690 -28.63 24.08 -11.83
CA PRO A 690 -27.76 23.99 -10.65
C PRO A 690 -27.77 22.62 -10.01
N ASP A 691 -28.88 21.88 -10.08
CA ASP A 691 -29.03 20.55 -9.51
C ASP A 691 -28.30 19.47 -10.34
N GLY A 692 -27.50 18.64 -9.68
CA GLY A 692 -26.70 17.59 -10.35
C GLY A 692 -27.53 16.46 -10.95
N VAL A 693 -28.66 16.10 -10.31
CA VAL A 693 -29.56 15.03 -10.80
C VAL A 693 -30.27 15.53 -12.09
N GLU A 694 -30.72 16.76 -12.09
CA GLU A 694 -31.37 17.35 -13.26
C GLU A 694 -30.38 17.50 -14.42
N ARG A 695 -29.12 17.85 -14.18
CA ARG A 695 -28.07 17.82 -15.24
C ARG A 695 -27.88 16.43 -15.85
N LEU A 696 -27.78 15.38 -15.03
CA LEU A 696 -27.63 14.01 -15.52
C LEU A 696 -28.87 13.52 -16.28
N LYS A 697 -30.08 13.85 -15.81
CA LYS A 697 -31.32 13.57 -16.55
C LYS A 697 -31.36 14.27 -17.91
N TYR A 698 -30.93 15.53 -17.96
CA TYR A 698 -30.92 16.32 -19.18
C TYR A 698 -29.95 15.74 -20.23
N LEU A 699 -28.79 15.25 -19.81
CA LEU A 699 -27.83 14.56 -20.68
C LEU A 699 -28.40 13.28 -21.34
N ASN A 700 -29.41 12.65 -20.74
CA ASN A 700 -30.05 11.45 -21.25
C ASN A 700 -31.26 11.75 -22.18
N ARG A 701 -31.55 13.00 -22.44
CA ARG A 701 -32.65 13.38 -23.33
C ARG A 701 -32.25 13.18 -24.79
N PRO A 702 -33.10 12.52 -25.62
CA PRO A 702 -32.81 12.35 -27.05
C PRO A 702 -32.75 13.66 -27.84
N ASP A 703 -33.42 14.73 -27.34
CA ASP A 703 -33.44 16.06 -27.95
C ASP A 703 -32.30 16.97 -27.48
N PHE A 704 -31.44 16.54 -26.58
CA PHE A 704 -30.25 17.29 -26.18
C PHE A 704 -29.16 17.13 -27.24
N ASP A 705 -28.72 18.26 -27.80
CA ASP A 705 -27.62 18.31 -28.76
C ASP A 705 -26.43 19.07 -28.17
N PRO A 706 -25.36 18.40 -27.73
CA PRO A 706 -24.20 19.04 -27.12
C PRO A 706 -23.41 19.96 -28.09
N ALA A 707 -23.62 19.82 -29.42
CA ALA A 707 -22.99 20.70 -30.40
C ALA A 707 -23.58 22.13 -30.41
N ASN A 708 -24.86 22.24 -30.05
CA ASN A 708 -25.58 23.50 -30.10
C ASN A 708 -25.99 24.01 -28.72
N MET A 709 -25.99 23.19 -27.68
CA MET A 709 -26.47 23.52 -26.35
C MET A 709 -25.52 23.06 -25.25
N ALA A 710 -25.25 23.92 -24.28
CA ALA A 710 -24.52 23.59 -23.07
C ALA A 710 -25.44 23.55 -21.83
N ILE A 711 -25.13 22.71 -20.86
CA ILE A 711 -25.78 22.69 -19.54
C ILE A 711 -24.79 23.29 -18.54
N LEU A 712 -25.16 24.43 -17.94
CA LEU A 712 -24.32 25.12 -16.94
C LEU A 712 -24.87 24.92 -15.53
N GLU A 713 -23.96 24.85 -14.58
CA GLU A 713 -24.27 24.76 -13.15
C GLU A 713 -24.59 26.13 -12.56
N GLU A 714 -23.95 27.18 -13.09
CA GLU A 714 -24.12 28.58 -12.66
C GLU A 714 -24.25 29.51 -13.86
N LYS A 715 -24.86 30.68 -13.64
CA LYS A 715 -25.05 31.71 -14.67
C LYS A 715 -23.71 32.34 -15.07
N PRO A 716 -23.40 32.47 -16.35
CA PRO A 716 -22.26 33.23 -16.81
C PRO A 716 -22.23 34.66 -16.28
N LEU A 717 -21.04 35.17 -15.93
CA LEU A 717 -20.85 36.55 -15.46
C LEU A 717 -21.06 37.56 -16.59
N ASN A 718 -20.64 37.18 -17.81
CA ASN A 718 -20.77 38.02 -19.01
C ASN A 718 -21.96 37.59 -19.86
N THR A 719 -22.45 38.46 -20.69
CA THR A 719 -23.51 38.19 -21.68
C THR A 719 -22.99 37.08 -22.63
N VAL A 720 -23.85 36.12 -22.94
CA VAL A 720 -23.61 35.07 -23.93
C VAL A 720 -24.66 35.18 -25.01
N GLU A 721 -24.19 35.29 -26.26
CA GLU A 721 -25.04 35.39 -27.45
C GLU A 721 -24.73 34.21 -28.37
N ALA A 722 -25.71 33.86 -29.21
CA ALA A 722 -25.47 32.84 -30.24
C ALA A 722 -24.59 33.44 -31.35
N PRO A 723 -23.40 32.90 -31.62
CA PRO A 723 -22.56 33.40 -32.70
C PRO A 723 -23.13 32.98 -34.07
N ASP A 724 -23.02 33.86 -35.04
CA ASP A 724 -23.32 33.57 -36.44
C ASP A 724 -22.09 32.99 -37.15
N SER A 725 -20.89 33.40 -36.73
CA SER A 725 -19.61 32.92 -37.22
C SER A 725 -18.64 32.73 -36.06
N ALA A 726 -18.15 31.48 -35.88
CA ALA A 726 -17.21 31.17 -34.83
C ALA A 726 -16.37 29.93 -35.17
N TYR A 727 -15.12 29.90 -34.73
CA TYR A 727 -14.29 28.73 -34.78
C TYR A 727 -13.33 28.66 -33.58
N ALA A 728 -12.86 27.46 -33.23
CA ALA A 728 -11.82 27.27 -32.24
C ALA A 728 -10.87 26.13 -32.71
N LYS A 729 -9.56 26.31 -32.46
CA LYS A 729 -8.51 25.34 -32.80
C LYS A 729 -7.54 25.18 -31.65
N VAL A 730 -7.05 23.97 -31.43
CA VAL A 730 -5.92 23.70 -30.54
C VAL A 730 -4.64 24.18 -31.24
N ILE A 731 -3.88 25.03 -30.60
CA ILE A 731 -2.55 25.51 -31.06
C ILE A 731 -1.46 24.64 -30.44
N SER A 732 -1.50 24.43 -29.14
CA SER A 732 -0.57 23.54 -28.43
C SER A 732 -1.28 22.75 -27.35
N TYR A 733 -0.82 21.53 -27.13
CA TYR A 733 -1.39 20.63 -26.13
C TYR A 733 -0.27 19.95 -25.33
N ALA A 734 -0.14 20.33 -24.07
CA ALA A 734 0.70 19.71 -23.07
C ALA A 734 -0.16 19.27 -21.87
N PRO A 735 0.27 18.30 -21.07
CA PRO A 735 -0.52 17.85 -19.92
C PRO A 735 -0.95 18.97 -18.99
N ASP A 736 -0.06 19.90 -18.65
CA ASP A 736 -0.32 20.99 -17.70
C ASP A 736 -0.62 22.34 -18.37
N GLN A 737 -0.59 22.41 -19.71
CA GLN A 737 -0.83 23.64 -20.47
C GLN A 737 -1.50 23.35 -21.81
N ILE A 738 -2.59 24.06 -22.11
CA ILE A 738 -3.29 23.92 -23.38
C ILE A 738 -3.56 25.32 -23.94
N GLU A 739 -3.23 25.54 -25.21
CA GLU A 739 -3.47 26.79 -25.91
C GLU A 739 -4.44 26.59 -27.07
N TYR A 740 -5.41 27.49 -27.17
CA TYR A 740 -6.42 27.54 -28.24
C TYR A 740 -6.41 28.90 -28.91
N SER A 741 -6.59 28.93 -30.23
CA SER A 741 -7.04 30.12 -30.97
C SER A 741 -8.53 30.01 -31.21
N ALA A 742 -9.26 31.06 -30.95
CA ALA A 742 -10.72 31.11 -31.12
C ALA A 742 -11.16 32.47 -31.71
N TYR A 743 -12.13 32.40 -32.60
CA TYR A 743 -12.79 33.57 -33.16
C TYR A 743 -14.31 33.48 -32.95
N THR A 744 -14.92 34.55 -32.58
CA THR A 744 -16.38 34.67 -32.53
C THR A 744 -16.81 36.10 -32.88
N ASP A 745 -17.91 36.24 -33.64
CA ASP A 745 -18.46 37.54 -34.02
C ASP A 745 -19.27 38.22 -32.90
N LYS A 746 -19.66 37.45 -31.86
CA LYS A 746 -20.41 37.93 -30.69
C LYS A 746 -19.82 37.32 -29.42
N PRO A 747 -19.99 37.88 -28.23
CA PRO A 747 -19.60 37.24 -26.99
C PRO A 747 -20.33 35.90 -26.84
N ALA A 748 -19.59 34.80 -26.86
CA ALA A 748 -20.14 33.45 -26.96
C ALA A 748 -19.51 32.46 -25.99
N LEU A 749 -20.23 31.38 -25.74
CA LEU A 749 -19.78 30.31 -24.85
C LEU A 749 -18.95 29.28 -25.65
N LEU A 750 -17.67 29.19 -25.32
CA LEU A 750 -16.76 28.21 -25.85
C LEU A 750 -16.65 27.01 -24.91
N VAL A 751 -17.05 25.84 -25.38
CA VAL A 751 -17.03 24.56 -24.63
C VAL A 751 -15.78 23.78 -25.03
N PHE A 752 -15.12 23.20 -24.03
CA PHE A 752 -13.93 22.35 -24.22
C PHE A 752 -14.24 20.92 -23.80
N SER A 753 -13.86 19.97 -24.61
CA SER A 753 -13.93 18.54 -24.28
C SER A 753 -12.87 18.15 -23.25
N GLU A 754 -12.59 19.03 -22.29
CA GLU A 754 -11.62 18.82 -21.22
C GLU A 754 -12.35 18.73 -19.88
N ILE A 755 -11.90 17.79 -19.03
CA ILE A 755 -12.54 17.52 -17.75
C ILE A 755 -12.44 18.73 -16.83
N TYR A 756 -13.59 19.12 -16.26
CA TYR A 756 -13.66 20.16 -15.24
C TYR A 756 -13.09 19.68 -13.93
N TYR A 757 -12.13 20.42 -13.41
CA TYR A 757 -11.62 20.26 -12.06
C TYR A 757 -11.46 21.67 -11.44
N PRO A 758 -12.10 21.96 -10.30
CA PRO A 758 -12.24 23.34 -9.81
C PRO A 758 -10.97 23.89 -9.17
N LYS A 759 -9.90 23.10 -9.10
CA LYS A 759 -8.63 23.45 -8.45
C LYS A 759 -7.47 23.34 -9.44
N GLY A 760 -6.62 24.33 -9.42
CA GLY A 760 -5.37 24.34 -10.18
C GLY A 760 -5.48 24.82 -11.62
N TRP A 761 -6.56 24.62 -12.35
CA TRP A 761 -6.74 25.18 -13.68
C TRP A 761 -7.04 26.68 -13.65
N ARG A 762 -6.29 27.45 -14.42
CA ARG A 762 -6.54 28.87 -14.70
C ARG A 762 -6.63 29.06 -16.21
N ALA A 763 -7.53 29.90 -16.66
CA ALA A 763 -7.67 30.28 -18.07
C ALA A 763 -7.37 31.76 -18.23
N SER A 764 -6.57 32.13 -19.23
CA SER A 764 -6.28 33.51 -19.61
C SER A 764 -6.67 33.77 -21.05
N LEU A 765 -7.15 34.98 -21.33
CA LEU A 765 -7.43 35.51 -22.66
C LEU A 765 -6.28 36.42 -23.05
N ASP A 766 -5.67 36.19 -24.19
CA ASP A 766 -4.57 36.97 -24.80
C ASP A 766 -3.39 37.20 -23.83
N GLY A 767 -3.23 36.32 -22.84
CA GLY A 767 -2.16 36.39 -21.85
C GLY A 767 -2.36 37.40 -20.72
N GLU A 768 -3.41 38.26 -20.78
CA GLU A 768 -3.58 39.37 -19.86
C GLU A 768 -4.80 39.24 -18.95
N GLN A 769 -5.91 38.72 -19.44
CA GLN A 769 -7.19 38.68 -18.72
C GLN A 769 -7.52 37.29 -18.21
N ASP A 770 -7.79 37.15 -16.92
CA ASP A 770 -8.28 35.90 -16.35
C ASP A 770 -9.74 35.64 -16.80
N LEU A 771 -9.97 34.40 -17.29
CA LEU A 771 -11.28 33.91 -17.66
C LEU A 771 -11.84 33.01 -16.58
N LYS A 772 -13.12 33.20 -16.24
CA LYS A 772 -13.83 32.27 -15.37
C LYS A 772 -14.13 30.97 -16.10
N ILE A 773 -13.72 29.85 -15.52
CA ILE A 773 -13.98 28.49 -16.02
C ILE A 773 -15.31 28.02 -15.42
N TYR A 774 -16.26 27.60 -16.27
CA TYR A 774 -17.58 27.10 -15.88
C TYR A 774 -17.62 25.57 -16.00
N LYS A 775 -18.25 24.90 -15.04
CA LYS A 775 -18.57 23.47 -15.14
C LYS A 775 -19.73 23.31 -16.12
N THR A 776 -19.49 22.52 -17.15
CA THR A 776 -20.38 22.39 -18.31
C THR A 776 -20.72 20.92 -18.52
N ASN A 777 -21.97 20.64 -18.91
CA ASN A 777 -22.45 19.27 -19.21
C ASN A 777 -22.08 18.28 -18.11
N HIS A 778 -22.16 18.72 -16.85
CA HIS A 778 -21.84 17.97 -15.63
C HIS A 778 -20.35 17.59 -15.44
N LEU A 779 -19.57 17.49 -16.51
CA LEU A 779 -18.21 16.90 -16.45
C LEU A 779 -17.13 17.76 -17.09
N ILE A 780 -17.42 18.50 -18.15
CA ILE A 780 -16.44 19.26 -18.94
C ILE A 780 -16.43 20.74 -18.57
N ARG A 781 -15.60 21.55 -19.23
CA ARG A 781 -15.43 22.97 -18.91
C ARG A 781 -15.75 23.88 -20.08
N SER A 782 -16.12 25.14 -19.78
CA SER A 782 -16.30 26.21 -20.77
C SER A 782 -15.82 27.57 -20.24
N VAL A 783 -15.63 28.51 -21.14
CA VAL A 783 -15.39 29.92 -20.85
C VAL A 783 -16.26 30.79 -21.75
N VAL A 784 -16.49 32.05 -21.37
CA VAL A 784 -17.11 33.06 -22.24
C VAL A 784 -16.01 33.83 -22.94
N VAL A 785 -16.05 33.84 -24.28
CA VAL A 785 -15.07 34.52 -25.14
C VAL A 785 -15.74 35.79 -25.72
N PRO A 786 -15.11 36.97 -25.64
CA PRO A 786 -15.60 38.18 -26.27
C PRO A 786 -15.61 38.07 -27.80
N ALA A 787 -16.23 38.99 -28.50
CA ALA A 787 -16.16 39.07 -29.95
C ALA A 787 -14.75 39.48 -30.40
N GLY A 788 -14.27 38.80 -31.42
CA GLY A 788 -12.93 38.95 -31.95
C GLY A 788 -12.14 37.64 -32.07
N GLU A 789 -10.88 37.75 -32.47
CA GLU A 789 -9.92 36.65 -32.49
C GLU A 789 -9.07 36.71 -31.22
N HIS A 790 -9.00 35.60 -30.52
CA HIS A 790 -8.39 35.50 -29.20
C HIS A 790 -7.55 34.26 -29.04
N SER A 791 -6.48 34.37 -28.25
CA SER A 791 -5.72 33.24 -27.69
C SER A 791 -6.22 32.92 -26.29
N ILE A 792 -6.55 31.64 -26.04
CA ILE A 792 -7.01 31.16 -24.74
C ILE A 792 -6.01 30.14 -24.22
N VAL A 793 -5.36 30.44 -23.11
CA VAL A 793 -4.36 29.58 -22.50
C VAL A 793 -4.86 29.04 -21.17
N PHE A 794 -4.90 27.70 -21.06
CA PHE A 794 -5.13 27.02 -19.81
C PHE A 794 -3.81 26.55 -19.20
N ASN A 795 -3.59 26.90 -17.92
CA ASN A 795 -2.42 26.45 -17.16
C ASN A 795 -2.88 25.72 -15.90
N PHE A 796 -2.26 24.57 -15.60
CA PHE A 796 -2.54 23.78 -14.40
C PHE A 796 -1.48 24.03 -13.34
N HIS A 797 -1.87 24.74 -12.27
CA HIS A 797 -1.00 25.10 -11.16
C HIS A 797 -1.73 24.91 -9.83
N PRO A 798 -1.74 23.67 -9.25
CA PRO A 798 -2.42 23.39 -7.99
C PRO A 798 -1.68 24.04 -6.81
N GLU A 799 -2.27 25.09 -6.23
CA GLU A 799 -1.66 25.87 -5.14
C GLU A 799 -1.36 25.04 -3.90
N SER A 800 -2.26 24.10 -3.57
CA SER A 800 -2.09 23.21 -2.42
C SER A 800 -0.80 22.36 -2.50
N TYR A 801 -0.45 21.90 -3.70
CA TYR A 801 0.76 21.12 -3.95
C TYR A 801 2.03 21.98 -3.73
N TYR A 802 2.11 23.15 -4.36
CA TYR A 802 3.29 24.03 -4.28
C TYR A 802 3.47 24.61 -2.87
N LEU A 803 2.37 25.08 -2.26
CA LEU A 803 2.41 25.56 -0.87
C LEU A 803 2.85 24.44 0.07
N GLY A 804 2.29 23.23 -0.10
CA GLY A 804 2.65 22.05 0.68
C GLY A 804 4.11 21.65 0.49
N LEU A 805 4.63 21.75 -0.74
CA LEU A 805 6.03 21.48 -1.07
C LEU A 805 6.96 22.41 -0.28
N TRP A 806 6.71 23.74 -0.32
CA TRP A 806 7.51 24.72 0.41
C TRP A 806 7.45 24.55 1.93
N ILE A 807 6.25 24.34 2.48
CA ILE A 807 6.08 24.10 3.92
C ILE A 807 6.86 22.85 4.33
N SER A 808 6.74 21.75 3.57
CA SER A 808 7.45 20.51 3.87
C SER A 808 8.96 20.66 3.77
N LEU A 809 9.46 21.39 2.76
CA LEU A 809 10.90 21.62 2.56
C LEU A 809 11.50 22.40 3.73
N VAL A 810 10.92 23.56 4.05
CA VAL A 810 11.41 24.42 5.16
C VAL A 810 11.36 23.67 6.48
N SER A 811 10.28 22.91 6.72
CA SER A 811 10.09 22.15 7.96
C SER A 811 11.08 21.01 8.09
N LEU A 812 11.37 20.26 7.00
CA LEU A 812 12.37 19.18 7.02
C LEU A 812 13.78 19.72 7.24
N VAL A 813 14.15 20.76 6.49
CA VAL A 813 15.47 21.41 6.65
C VAL A 813 15.65 21.93 8.09
N GLY A 814 14.67 22.66 8.61
CA GLY A 814 14.69 23.15 9.99
C GLY A 814 14.76 22.02 11.02
N THR A 815 14.03 20.93 10.77
CA THR A 815 14.04 19.73 11.63
C THR A 815 15.41 19.06 11.65
N TYR A 816 16.07 18.91 10.51
CA TYR A 816 17.39 18.30 10.44
C TYR A 816 18.45 19.18 11.12
N PHE A 817 18.43 20.50 10.93
CA PHE A 817 19.33 21.41 11.65
C PHE A 817 19.12 21.36 13.16
N LEU A 818 17.84 21.36 13.59
CA LEU A 818 17.52 21.25 15.01
C LEU A 818 18.00 19.90 15.60
N LEU A 819 17.81 18.80 14.86
CA LEU A 819 18.27 17.47 15.25
C LEU A 819 19.79 17.43 15.41
N ILE A 820 20.54 17.93 14.42
CA ILE A 820 22.01 17.99 14.47
C ILE A 820 22.46 18.83 15.68
N GLY A 821 21.84 20.00 15.89
CA GLY A 821 22.15 20.88 17.04
C GLY A 821 21.89 20.19 18.38
N LEU A 822 20.73 19.53 18.53
CA LEU A 822 20.38 18.81 19.76
C LEU A 822 21.29 17.60 20.03
N VAL A 823 21.64 16.85 18.99
CA VAL A 823 22.60 15.74 19.08
C VAL A 823 23.98 16.27 19.51
N TYR A 824 24.45 17.34 18.88
CA TYR A 824 25.71 17.97 19.26
C TYR A 824 25.73 18.43 20.74
N LEU A 825 24.65 19.09 21.19
CA LEU A 825 24.54 19.57 22.59
C LEU A 825 24.47 18.41 23.60
N ASN A 826 23.80 17.32 23.28
CA ASN A 826 23.61 16.17 24.19
C ASN A 826 24.83 15.24 24.22
N PHE A 827 25.47 15.01 23.06
CA PHE A 827 26.54 14.03 22.92
C PHE A 827 27.94 14.66 22.73
N GLY A 828 28.05 15.91 22.27
CA GLY A 828 29.30 16.60 22.00
C GLY A 828 30.16 16.76 23.26
N LYS A 829 29.54 16.97 24.41
CA LYS A 829 30.26 17.01 25.72
C LYS A 829 30.88 15.66 26.07
N SER A 830 30.15 14.57 25.83
CA SER A 830 30.63 13.20 26.08
C SER A 830 31.77 12.80 25.12
N ILE A 831 31.66 13.19 23.84
CA ILE A 831 32.70 12.94 22.82
C ILE A 831 33.99 13.73 23.14
N ARG A 832 33.88 15.01 23.51
CA ARG A 832 35.06 15.81 23.90
C ARG A 832 35.76 15.27 25.15
N GLN A 833 35.01 14.77 26.15
CA GLN A 833 35.58 14.11 27.34
C GLN A 833 36.30 12.81 27.00
N LYS A 834 35.82 12.04 26.03
CA LYS A 834 36.49 10.80 25.56
C LYS A 834 37.73 11.09 24.70
N LEU A 835 37.67 12.12 23.86
CA LEU A 835 38.79 12.51 22.98
C LEU A 835 39.88 13.29 23.75
N GLY A 836 39.55 14.03 24.83
CA GLY A 836 40.50 14.73 25.69
C GLY A 836 41.16 13.85 26.73
N ARG A 837 40.80 12.54 26.81
CA ARG A 837 41.48 11.55 27.67
C ARG A 837 42.42 10.59 26.91
N LYS A 838 42.72 10.89 25.68
CA LYS A 838 43.82 10.32 24.91
C LYS A 838 44.89 11.44 24.78
#